data_019f9ec65e1645357e4f9b7e30e5320e
#
_entry.id   019f9ec65e1645357e4f9b7e30e5320e
#
_cell.length_a   1.000
_cell.length_b   1.000
_cell.length_c   1.000
_cell.angle_alpha   90.00
_cell.angle_beta   90.00
_cell.angle_gamma   90.00
#
_symmetry.space_group_name_H-M   'P 1'
#
loop_
_entity.id
_entity.type
_entity.pdbx_description
1 polymer ?
#
loop_
_entity_poly.entity_id
_entity_poly.type
_entity_poly.pdbx_seq_one_letter_code
_entity_poly.pdbx_strand_id
1 'polypeptide(L)'
;MVERRKLPWGLLLSLLVLLMVIAYDLSGLAKLEGVTLANWQEQFVLILLHPFHNWWNDLTLTCLGIALIVWIGIVTYLMDYYRNRQMGVEYGSEQWADLKQIQRNLGNKDQTKNTLLSKNVAVDNGKLSNMNLLILGGSGSYKSTSIVIPNLLLASMTNVVLDIKGELLRKTGNYLKEKHIAVKVLNLINPEESDRWNPFVYIRDEVGLVKLITNLQESVKPPDAMKGEPFWDQAVSLYLMSLFSYEWLRQEREKKEHPEQYQAATLPRVLALANLEMQPGSEENSTRLQEKMDDLARRYGPEYPPVRDYRKLKGNMEAQETVSCVILMVNAMLRLCETPAIKRILEADDMEIRSLGTGAENIPGKKTALFLVMPDNDPSFNFLISMFYTTMFDVLIHTADHECGGALPIHVRLWADEFYAGPKPSKTESLMGTIRGRNMSIVPILQSIAQIKALFQQDKWEIFVENCAITTYMGSGPGAKSTHKYISELLGEMTIDVRNDGRTFGAHGNSNIQNQKLGRSLMTPAAVKRMSRKHCLIFIEGQYPIFDEKAIPFQTPEWKQMEQLAGKTGYHHPVKVIFDEEQRLYFTLESKKQIQFLNREERDAYQEMAKKEEGIYYREIDREAFLYLNFRKYPKPMEQEIEAQFMQARKERAESVRQTVGAGQSQVPEDVTFFQDLKEKQRFSDVQQYDLSGSILECMERYADQLSIEQKEMIVKCLEKGLTEEQIKRLMFRPVDEMKNYQRAYLLQKRKPEEV
;
A
#
# COMPACT_ATOMS: atom_id res chain seq x y z
N MET A 1 -22.12 6.62 26.58
CA MET A 1 -23.17 6.98 27.55
C MET A 1 -23.27 5.86 28.57
N VAL A 2 -22.84 6.07 29.80
CA VAL A 2 -23.05 5.12 30.89
C VAL A 2 -24.55 5.07 31.16
N GLU A 3 -25.18 3.93 30.89
CA GLU A 3 -26.60 3.73 31.22
C GLU A 3 -26.75 3.91 32.72
N ARG A 4 -27.43 5.00 33.13
CA ARG A 4 -27.80 5.21 34.55
C ARG A 4 -28.66 4.03 34.96
N ARG A 5 -28.19 3.20 35.89
CA ARG A 5 -29.03 2.16 36.50
C ARG A 5 -30.28 2.83 37.03
N LYS A 6 -31.41 2.54 36.42
CA LYS A 6 -32.73 3.05 36.86
C LYS A 6 -33.05 2.40 38.17
N LEU A 7 -33.53 3.22 39.16
CA LEU A 7 -34.08 2.69 40.38
C LEU A 7 -35.14 1.63 40.03
N PRO A 8 -35.13 0.47 40.68
CA PRO A 8 -36.10 -0.59 40.41
C PRO A 8 -37.48 -0.23 41.05
N TRP A 9 -38.15 0.75 40.46
CA TRP A 9 -39.44 1.25 40.98
C TRP A 9 -40.47 0.14 41.16
N GLY A 10 -40.52 -0.87 40.32
CA GLY A 10 -41.41 -2.02 40.48
C GLY A 10 -41.17 -2.79 41.78
N LEU A 11 -39.89 -3.02 42.14
CA LEU A 11 -39.47 -3.67 43.37
C LEU A 11 -39.77 -2.77 44.59
N LEU A 12 -39.57 -1.46 44.49
CA LEU A 12 -39.85 -0.51 45.55
C LEU A 12 -41.35 -0.37 45.81
N LEU A 13 -42.17 -0.38 44.77
CA LEU A 13 -43.62 -0.38 44.89
C LEU A 13 -44.15 -1.70 45.50
N SER A 14 -43.60 -2.86 45.10
CA SER A 14 -43.96 -4.14 45.71
C SER A 14 -43.56 -4.20 47.20
N LEU A 15 -42.42 -3.61 47.57
CA LEU A 15 -41.99 -3.48 48.95
C LEU A 15 -42.93 -2.56 49.77
N LEU A 16 -43.40 -1.44 49.17
CA LEU A 16 -44.39 -0.57 49.81
C LEU A 16 -45.68 -1.34 50.14
N VAL A 17 -46.18 -2.06 49.09
CA VAL A 17 -47.41 -2.88 49.32
C VAL A 17 -47.19 -3.90 50.42
N LEU A 18 -46.06 -4.59 50.44
CA LEU A 18 -45.72 -5.56 51.46
C LEU A 18 -45.62 -4.93 52.84
N LEU A 19 -44.95 -3.78 52.96
CA LEU A 19 -44.85 -3.05 54.22
C LEU A 19 -46.23 -2.56 54.71
N MET A 20 -47.10 -2.10 53.82
CA MET A 20 -48.47 -1.68 54.15
C MET A 20 -49.34 -2.84 54.63
N VAL A 21 -49.21 -4.03 53.97
CA VAL A 21 -49.94 -5.23 54.44
C VAL A 21 -49.45 -5.67 55.82
N ILE A 22 -48.16 -5.73 56.05
CA ILE A 22 -47.56 -6.08 57.34
C ILE A 22 -47.97 -5.08 58.40
N ALA A 23 -48.01 -3.79 58.15
CA ALA A 23 -48.43 -2.75 59.09
C ALA A 23 -49.91 -2.83 59.42
N TYR A 24 -50.72 -3.15 58.42
CA TYR A 24 -52.13 -3.42 58.60
C TYR A 24 -52.34 -4.63 59.50
N ASP A 25 -51.70 -5.76 59.24
CA ASP A 25 -51.81 -6.98 60.04
C ASP A 25 -51.24 -6.77 61.45
N LEU A 26 -50.10 -6.06 61.62
CA LEU A 26 -49.58 -5.69 62.93
C LEU A 26 -50.55 -4.82 63.74
N SER A 27 -51.25 -3.89 63.08
CA SER A 27 -52.27 -3.08 63.76
C SER A 27 -53.43 -3.92 64.32
N GLY A 28 -53.74 -5.04 63.65
CA GLY A 28 -54.74 -6.02 64.05
C GLY A 28 -54.50 -6.65 65.43
N LEU A 29 -53.24 -6.69 65.88
CA LEU A 29 -52.90 -7.17 67.22
C LEU A 29 -53.63 -6.36 68.36
N ALA A 30 -53.93 -5.10 68.13
CA ALA A 30 -54.65 -4.26 69.08
C ALA A 30 -56.12 -4.62 69.22
N LYS A 31 -56.69 -5.43 68.32
CA LYS A 31 -58.06 -5.98 68.43
C LYS A 31 -58.16 -7.28 69.16
N LEU A 32 -57.05 -7.96 69.36
CA LEU A 32 -57.02 -9.24 70.05
C LEU A 32 -56.82 -9.02 71.54
N GLU A 33 -57.74 -9.61 72.37
CA GLU A 33 -57.63 -9.55 73.81
C GLU A 33 -56.51 -10.45 74.33
N GLY A 34 -55.70 -9.97 75.30
CA GLY A 34 -54.64 -10.77 75.91
C GLY A 34 -53.31 -10.80 75.19
N VAL A 35 -53.05 -9.90 74.24
CA VAL A 35 -51.74 -9.77 73.56
C VAL A 35 -50.67 -9.17 74.47
N THR A 36 -49.61 -9.90 74.71
CA THR A 36 -48.45 -9.51 75.52
C THR A 36 -47.18 -9.56 74.74
N LEU A 37 -46.09 -8.95 75.22
CA LEU A 37 -44.77 -9.01 74.58
C LEU A 37 -44.23 -10.44 74.47
N ALA A 38 -44.79 -11.42 75.22
CA ALA A 38 -44.36 -12.80 75.18
C ALA A 38 -45.10 -13.64 74.11
N ASN A 39 -46.32 -13.30 73.70
CA ASN A 39 -47.20 -14.09 72.85
C ASN A 39 -47.55 -13.40 71.51
N TRP A 40 -47.03 -12.20 71.22
CA TRP A 40 -47.39 -11.43 70.05
C TRP A 40 -47.11 -12.14 68.71
N GLN A 41 -46.10 -12.99 68.67
CA GLN A 41 -45.77 -13.73 67.47
C GLN A 41 -46.82 -14.77 67.12
N GLU A 42 -47.34 -15.50 68.12
CA GLU A 42 -48.39 -16.51 67.94
C GLU A 42 -49.70 -15.83 67.54
N GLN A 43 -50.00 -14.71 68.15
CA GLN A 43 -51.20 -13.92 67.84
C GLN A 43 -51.11 -13.28 66.43
N PHE A 44 -49.93 -12.88 66.00
CA PHE A 44 -49.72 -12.36 64.65
C PHE A 44 -49.90 -13.45 63.57
N VAL A 45 -49.54 -14.69 63.85
CA VAL A 45 -49.83 -15.83 62.95
C VAL A 45 -51.32 -16.05 62.78
N LEU A 46 -52.15 -15.85 63.87
CA LEU A 46 -53.60 -15.93 63.78
C LEU A 46 -54.18 -14.87 62.86
N ILE A 47 -53.64 -13.66 62.85
CA ILE A 47 -54.04 -12.59 61.92
C ILE A 47 -53.71 -12.99 60.47
N LEU A 48 -52.56 -13.52 60.23
CA LEU A 48 -52.13 -13.97 58.88
C LEU A 48 -53.00 -15.13 58.37
N LEU A 49 -53.51 -15.99 59.24
CA LEU A 49 -54.41 -17.07 58.86
C LEU A 49 -55.84 -16.59 58.50
N HIS A 50 -56.17 -15.38 58.85
CA HIS A 50 -57.51 -14.77 58.55
C HIS A 50 -57.37 -13.47 57.75
N PRO A 51 -56.81 -13.48 56.52
CA PRO A 51 -56.43 -12.29 55.72
C PRO A 51 -57.67 -11.45 55.27
N PHE A 52 -58.84 -12.04 55.23
CA PHE A 52 -60.08 -11.37 54.83
C PHE A 52 -60.89 -10.79 56.03
N HIS A 53 -60.41 -10.95 57.26
CA HIS A 53 -61.06 -10.37 58.43
C HIS A 53 -60.72 -8.87 58.50
N ASN A 54 -61.72 -8.06 58.93
CA ASN A 54 -61.50 -6.63 59.08
C ASN A 54 -60.75 -6.31 60.39
N TRP A 55 -59.44 -6.12 60.29
CA TRP A 55 -58.58 -5.77 61.43
C TRP A 55 -58.44 -4.25 61.65
N TRP A 56 -59.21 -3.41 60.95
CA TRP A 56 -59.14 -1.97 61.04
C TRP A 56 -59.47 -1.47 62.47
N ASN A 57 -58.61 -0.62 63.04
CA ASN A 57 -58.73 -0.01 64.38
C ASN A 57 -58.03 1.37 64.38
N ASP A 58 -58.12 2.08 65.55
CA ASP A 58 -57.58 3.43 65.69
C ASP A 58 -56.05 3.53 65.48
N LEU A 59 -55.35 2.45 65.72
CA LEU A 59 -53.87 2.38 65.50
C LEU A 59 -53.50 2.07 64.07
N THR A 60 -54.44 1.63 63.24
CA THR A 60 -54.15 1.22 61.85
C THR A 60 -53.52 2.36 61.04
N LEU A 61 -54.07 3.55 61.11
CA LEU A 61 -53.55 4.73 60.44
C LEU A 61 -52.11 5.07 60.89
N THR A 62 -51.84 4.92 62.19
CA THR A 62 -50.54 5.17 62.80
C THR A 62 -49.51 4.14 62.28
N CYS A 63 -49.85 2.85 62.24
CA CYS A 63 -49.00 1.79 61.74
C CYS A 63 -48.74 1.95 60.26
N LEU A 64 -49.74 2.28 59.46
CA LEU A 64 -49.58 2.57 58.03
C LEU A 64 -48.65 3.80 57.76
N GLY A 65 -48.81 4.85 58.61
CA GLY A 65 -47.95 6.03 58.56
C GLY A 65 -46.48 5.71 58.85
N ILE A 66 -46.25 4.87 59.89
CA ILE A 66 -44.89 4.40 60.20
C ILE A 66 -44.29 3.59 59.01
N ALA A 67 -45.08 2.67 58.45
CA ALA A 67 -44.65 1.89 57.29
C ALA A 67 -44.29 2.78 56.09
N LEU A 68 -45.08 3.83 55.85
CA LEU A 68 -44.77 4.81 54.77
C LEU A 68 -43.48 5.59 55.06
N ILE A 69 -43.28 6.02 56.33
CA ILE A 69 -42.01 6.71 56.70
C ILE A 69 -40.80 5.80 56.51
N VAL A 70 -40.89 4.54 56.90
CA VAL A 70 -39.81 3.53 56.70
C VAL A 70 -39.54 3.37 55.21
N TRP A 71 -40.59 3.23 54.38
CA TRP A 71 -40.43 3.11 52.96
C TRP A 71 -39.79 4.36 52.33
N ILE A 72 -40.26 5.56 52.73
CA ILE A 72 -39.62 6.82 52.26
C ILE A 72 -38.16 6.86 52.68
N GLY A 73 -37.81 6.43 53.88
CA GLY A 73 -36.40 6.31 54.32
C GLY A 73 -35.58 5.39 53.44
N ILE A 74 -36.13 4.21 53.10
CA ILE A 74 -35.47 3.25 52.19
C ILE A 74 -35.33 3.86 50.80
N VAL A 75 -36.37 4.47 50.24
CA VAL A 75 -36.32 5.11 48.93
C VAL A 75 -35.29 6.25 48.92
N THR A 76 -35.28 7.11 49.94
CA THR A 76 -34.33 8.22 50.04
C THR A 76 -32.91 7.71 50.15
N TYR A 77 -32.67 6.68 50.98
CA TYR A 77 -31.33 6.05 51.08
C TYR A 77 -30.87 5.45 49.75
N LEU A 78 -31.75 4.74 49.05
CA LEU A 78 -31.42 4.17 47.73
C LEU A 78 -31.26 5.27 46.68
N MET A 79 -32.08 6.32 46.69
CA MET A 79 -31.91 7.47 45.79
C MET A 79 -30.55 8.16 45.99
N ASP A 80 -30.11 8.33 47.23
CA ASP A 80 -28.79 8.89 47.53
C ASP A 80 -27.66 7.93 47.13
N TYR A 81 -27.82 6.64 47.40
CA TYR A 81 -26.88 5.60 47.03
C TYR A 81 -26.68 5.52 45.50
N TYR A 82 -27.77 5.63 44.71
CA TYR A 82 -27.72 5.59 43.25
C TYR A 82 -27.41 6.94 42.61
N ARG A 83 -27.63 8.06 43.29
CA ARG A 83 -27.48 9.40 42.71
C ARG A 83 -26.04 9.89 42.65
N ASN A 84 -25.17 9.48 43.56
CA ASN A 84 -23.83 10.02 43.73
C ASN A 84 -22.70 9.02 43.50
N ARG A 85 -22.98 7.76 43.11
CA ARG A 85 -21.91 6.74 42.93
C ARG A 85 -22.03 6.06 41.60
N GLN A 86 -21.01 6.30 40.72
CA GLN A 86 -20.80 5.52 39.52
C GLN A 86 -20.02 4.25 39.91
N MET A 87 -20.72 3.26 40.48
CA MET A 87 -20.07 2.02 40.94
C MET A 87 -19.40 1.26 39.81
N GLY A 88 -18.10 0.97 39.97
CA GLY A 88 -17.30 0.20 39.02
C GLY A 88 -16.71 1.03 37.89
N VAL A 89 -16.92 2.35 37.86
CA VAL A 89 -16.40 3.27 36.83
C VAL A 89 -15.86 4.56 37.42
N GLU A 90 -15.53 4.58 38.71
CA GLU A 90 -15.09 5.77 39.45
C GLU A 90 -13.81 6.38 38.92
N TYR A 91 -12.90 5.56 38.41
CA TYR A 91 -11.58 5.96 37.90
C TYR A 91 -11.43 5.74 36.39
N GLY A 92 -12.38 5.02 35.76
CA GLY A 92 -12.35 4.74 34.33
C GLY A 92 -13.40 3.70 33.93
N SER A 93 -14.00 3.87 32.77
CA SER A 93 -15.08 3.04 32.25
C SER A 93 -14.61 2.10 31.12
N GLU A 94 -13.32 2.09 30.80
CA GLU A 94 -12.81 1.30 29.68
C GLU A 94 -12.86 -0.20 29.98
N GLN A 95 -13.25 -0.95 28.98
CA GLN A 95 -13.34 -2.41 29.01
C GLN A 95 -13.05 -3.00 27.63
N TRP A 96 -12.73 -4.28 27.58
CA TRP A 96 -12.60 -4.97 26.32
C TRP A 96 -13.95 -5.11 25.61
N ALA A 97 -13.95 -4.86 24.29
CA ALA A 97 -15.15 -5.05 23.48
C ALA A 97 -15.56 -6.52 23.39
N ASP A 98 -16.86 -6.80 23.35
CA ASP A 98 -17.38 -8.11 23.00
C ASP A 98 -17.28 -8.33 21.47
N LEU A 99 -16.43 -9.27 21.04
CA LEU A 99 -16.19 -9.59 19.63
C LEU A 99 -17.48 -9.95 18.88
N LYS A 100 -18.40 -10.67 19.53
CA LYS A 100 -19.67 -11.05 18.91
C LYS A 100 -20.56 -9.83 18.65
N GLN A 101 -20.58 -8.89 19.60
CA GLN A 101 -21.31 -7.65 19.46
C GLN A 101 -20.72 -6.77 18.37
N ILE A 102 -19.39 -6.62 18.34
CA ILE A 102 -18.68 -5.89 17.29
C ILE A 102 -18.99 -6.46 15.91
N GLN A 103 -18.86 -7.77 15.75
CA GLN A 103 -19.13 -8.42 14.45
C GLN A 103 -20.59 -8.29 14.01
N ARG A 104 -21.55 -8.31 14.95
CA ARG A 104 -22.96 -8.10 14.67
C ARG A 104 -23.26 -6.66 14.25
N ASN A 105 -22.62 -5.69 14.91
CA ASN A 105 -22.88 -4.27 14.67
C ASN A 105 -22.17 -3.75 13.43
N LEU A 106 -20.92 -4.12 13.24
CA LEU A 106 -20.05 -3.57 12.20
C LEU A 106 -19.81 -4.51 11.01
N GLY A 107 -19.89 -5.83 11.21
CA GLY A 107 -19.67 -6.80 10.13
C GLY A 107 -20.86 -6.93 9.17
N ASN A 108 -20.59 -7.38 7.96
CA ASN A 108 -21.58 -7.84 6.99
C ASN A 108 -21.53 -9.37 6.90
N LYS A 109 -22.67 -10.00 6.66
CA LYS A 109 -22.75 -11.45 6.41
C LYS A 109 -22.02 -11.86 5.12
N ASP A 110 -22.11 -11.00 4.11
CA ASP A 110 -21.36 -11.14 2.88
C ASP A 110 -19.92 -10.66 3.10
N GLN A 111 -19.00 -11.60 3.20
CA GLN A 111 -17.58 -11.31 3.46
C GLN A 111 -16.95 -10.44 2.36
N THR A 112 -17.44 -10.50 1.14
CA THR A 112 -16.93 -9.69 0.01
C THR A 112 -17.22 -8.20 0.16
N LYS A 113 -17.99 -7.79 1.16
CA LYS A 113 -18.29 -6.39 1.50
C LYS A 113 -17.50 -5.88 2.70
N ASN A 114 -16.72 -6.74 3.33
CA ASN A 114 -15.99 -6.42 4.54
C ASN A 114 -14.54 -6.01 4.27
N THR A 115 -13.99 -5.24 5.21
CA THR A 115 -12.55 -5.09 5.44
C THR A 115 -12.18 -5.94 6.64
N LEU A 116 -11.27 -6.90 6.47
CA LEU A 116 -10.78 -7.76 7.54
C LEU A 116 -9.72 -7.02 8.36
N LEU A 117 -9.89 -6.98 9.68
CA LEU A 117 -8.95 -6.32 10.60
C LEU A 117 -8.19 -7.33 11.47
N SER A 118 -8.85 -8.45 11.82
CA SER A 118 -8.28 -9.54 12.61
C SER A 118 -9.00 -10.84 12.28
N LYS A 119 -8.67 -11.91 13.01
CA LYS A 119 -9.28 -13.23 12.81
C LYS A 119 -10.80 -13.22 12.97
N ASN A 120 -11.31 -12.48 13.97
CA ASN A 120 -12.73 -12.46 14.34
C ASN A 120 -13.41 -11.11 14.07
N VAL A 121 -12.68 -10.11 13.58
CA VAL A 121 -13.21 -8.77 13.35
C VAL A 121 -13.08 -8.37 11.90
N ALA A 122 -14.23 -8.14 11.29
CA ALA A 122 -14.37 -7.58 9.96
C ALA A 122 -15.41 -6.46 9.98
N VAL A 123 -15.15 -5.39 9.24
CA VAL A 123 -16.00 -4.19 9.18
C VAL A 123 -16.57 -4.04 7.79
N ASP A 124 -17.87 -3.89 7.69
CA ASP A 124 -18.58 -3.57 6.45
C ASP A 124 -18.15 -2.20 5.92
N ASN A 125 -17.74 -2.16 4.67
CA ASN A 125 -17.23 -0.95 4.01
C ASN A 125 -18.27 0.18 3.91
N GLY A 126 -19.55 -0.09 4.11
CA GLY A 126 -20.63 0.90 4.11
C GLY A 126 -21.10 1.36 5.48
N LYS A 127 -20.60 0.77 6.59
CA LYS A 127 -21.07 1.08 7.93
C LYS A 127 -20.37 2.25 8.62
N LEU A 128 -19.11 2.49 8.28
CA LEU A 128 -18.37 3.62 8.81
C LEU A 128 -18.33 4.73 7.75
N SER A 129 -18.50 5.96 8.17
CA SER A 129 -18.39 7.14 7.32
C SER A 129 -16.94 7.42 6.91
N ASN A 130 -15.99 6.89 7.66
CA ASN A 130 -14.56 7.01 7.43
C ASN A 130 -13.91 5.62 7.47
N MET A 131 -13.33 5.21 6.37
CA MET A 131 -12.66 3.91 6.22
C MET A 131 -11.13 4.02 6.18
N ASN A 132 -10.55 5.19 6.54
CA ASN A 132 -9.12 5.31 6.72
C ASN A 132 -8.68 4.44 7.91
N LEU A 133 -7.66 3.62 7.68
CA LEU A 133 -7.15 2.64 8.63
C LEU A 133 -5.66 2.86 8.88
N LEU A 134 -5.27 3.17 10.11
CA LEU A 134 -3.87 3.23 10.51
C LEU A 134 -3.38 1.86 10.98
N ILE A 135 -2.29 1.35 10.39
CA ILE A 135 -1.66 0.11 10.84
C ILE A 135 -0.31 0.43 11.47
N LEU A 136 -0.17 0.11 12.75
CA LEU A 136 1.06 0.26 13.53
C LEU A 136 1.64 -1.11 13.88
N GLY A 137 2.87 -1.39 13.44
CA GLY A 137 3.50 -2.65 13.79
C GLY A 137 4.96 -2.74 13.34
N GLY A 138 5.82 -3.21 14.22
CA GLY A 138 7.25 -3.37 13.96
C GLY A 138 7.55 -4.31 12.77
N SER A 139 8.82 -4.39 12.38
CA SER A 139 9.25 -5.36 11.37
C SER A 139 8.94 -6.80 11.83
N GLY A 140 8.48 -7.65 10.90
CA GLY A 140 8.08 -9.03 11.19
C GLY A 140 6.80 -9.18 12.02
N SER A 141 5.98 -8.14 12.16
CA SER A 141 4.70 -8.20 12.88
C SER A 141 3.54 -8.77 12.05
N TYR A 142 3.79 -9.27 10.85
CA TYR A 142 2.80 -9.83 9.91
C TYR A 142 1.78 -8.81 9.35
N LYS A 143 2.11 -7.52 9.24
CA LYS A 143 1.21 -6.48 8.72
C LYS A 143 0.66 -6.84 7.34
N SER A 144 1.55 -7.01 6.37
CA SER A 144 1.17 -7.33 4.99
C SER A 144 0.48 -8.70 4.89
N THR A 145 0.98 -9.72 5.60
CA THR A 145 0.44 -11.10 5.56
C THR A 145 -0.93 -11.23 6.21
N SER A 146 -1.21 -10.53 7.33
CA SER A 146 -2.44 -10.73 8.09
C SER A 146 -3.53 -9.67 7.84
N ILE A 147 -3.18 -8.54 7.18
CA ILE A 147 -4.17 -7.52 6.84
C ILE A 147 -4.20 -7.25 5.34
N VAL A 148 -3.05 -6.90 4.72
CA VAL A 148 -3.05 -6.47 3.30
C VAL A 148 -3.46 -7.62 2.39
N ILE A 149 -2.74 -8.75 2.43
CA ILE A 149 -3.01 -9.89 1.54
C ILE A 149 -4.43 -10.44 1.71
N PRO A 150 -4.95 -10.71 2.93
CA PRO A 150 -6.32 -11.18 3.07
C PRO A 150 -7.36 -10.24 2.47
N ASN A 151 -7.18 -8.92 2.62
CA ASN A 151 -8.09 -7.94 2.02
C ASN A 151 -7.96 -7.86 0.49
N LEU A 152 -6.76 -8.06 -0.07
CA LEU A 152 -6.58 -8.20 -1.51
C LEU A 152 -7.30 -9.45 -2.04
N LEU A 153 -7.20 -10.59 -1.33
CA LEU A 153 -7.87 -11.83 -1.72
C LEU A 153 -9.40 -11.73 -1.63
N LEU A 154 -9.94 -11.00 -0.65
CA LEU A 154 -11.38 -10.70 -0.56
C LEU A 154 -11.84 -9.83 -1.73
N ALA A 155 -10.98 -8.99 -2.27
CA ALA A 155 -11.28 -8.07 -3.38
C ALA A 155 -12.59 -7.30 -3.18
N SER A 156 -12.84 -6.84 -1.95
CA SER A 156 -14.10 -6.17 -1.57
C SER A 156 -14.26 -4.81 -2.26
N MET A 157 -13.17 -4.22 -2.74
CA MET A 157 -13.09 -2.87 -3.33
C MET A 157 -11.98 -2.80 -4.38
N THR A 158 -11.83 -1.66 -5.04
CA THR A 158 -10.63 -1.36 -5.82
C THR A 158 -9.47 -1.09 -4.88
N ASN A 159 -8.36 -1.78 -5.09
CA ASN A 159 -7.16 -1.68 -4.27
C ASN A 159 -6.03 -1.04 -5.06
N VAL A 160 -5.46 0.04 -4.55
CA VAL A 160 -4.20 0.63 -5.03
C VAL A 160 -3.14 0.26 -4.00
N VAL A 161 -2.08 -0.42 -4.40
CA VAL A 161 -1.11 -1.04 -3.51
C VAL A 161 0.28 -0.51 -3.80
N LEU A 162 0.91 0.14 -2.83
CA LEU A 162 2.34 0.39 -2.88
C LEU A 162 3.07 -0.92 -2.55
N ASP A 163 3.71 -1.50 -3.55
CA ASP A 163 4.38 -2.80 -3.45
C ASP A 163 5.88 -2.66 -3.59
N ILE A 164 6.55 -2.46 -2.46
CA ILE A 164 8.00 -2.38 -2.41
C ILE A 164 8.56 -3.78 -2.66
N LYS A 165 9.40 -3.94 -3.71
CA LYS A 165 9.96 -5.20 -4.23
C LYS A 165 9.04 -6.04 -5.12
N GLY A 166 7.77 -5.68 -5.32
CA GLY A 166 6.83 -6.43 -6.15
C GLY A 166 6.41 -7.79 -5.58
N GLU A 167 6.52 -7.97 -4.25
CA GLU A 167 6.17 -9.24 -3.62
C GLU A 167 4.66 -9.50 -3.58
N LEU A 168 3.87 -8.45 -3.34
CA LEU A 168 2.41 -8.55 -3.28
C LEU A 168 1.85 -8.86 -4.67
N LEU A 169 2.31 -8.16 -5.69
CA LEU A 169 1.94 -8.42 -7.08
C LEU A 169 2.25 -9.87 -7.49
N ARG A 170 3.49 -10.32 -7.27
CA ARG A 170 3.89 -11.69 -7.63
C ARG A 170 3.03 -12.76 -6.96
N LYS A 171 2.66 -12.56 -5.68
CA LYS A 171 1.85 -13.52 -4.95
C LYS A 171 0.38 -13.49 -5.33
N THR A 172 -0.21 -12.32 -5.48
CA THR A 172 -1.66 -12.18 -5.57
C THR A 172 -2.17 -11.98 -7.00
N GLY A 173 -1.35 -11.53 -7.94
CA GLY A 173 -1.79 -11.12 -9.28
C GLY A 173 -2.53 -12.19 -10.07
N ASN A 174 -2.05 -13.44 -10.08
CA ASN A 174 -2.72 -14.55 -10.75
C ASN A 174 -4.09 -14.87 -10.12
N TYR A 175 -4.18 -14.83 -8.79
CA TYR A 175 -5.43 -15.04 -8.07
C TYR A 175 -6.46 -13.95 -8.38
N LEU A 176 -6.03 -12.68 -8.39
CA LEU A 176 -6.90 -11.56 -8.71
C LEU A 176 -7.43 -11.64 -10.15
N LYS A 177 -6.58 -12.02 -11.10
CA LYS A 177 -6.98 -12.25 -12.50
C LYS A 177 -8.01 -13.38 -12.61
N GLU A 178 -7.83 -14.49 -11.90
CA GLU A 178 -8.77 -15.60 -11.83
C GLU A 178 -10.14 -15.17 -11.25
N LYS A 179 -10.12 -14.21 -10.30
CA LYS A 179 -11.35 -13.61 -9.73
C LYS A 179 -11.95 -12.50 -10.60
N HIS A 180 -11.50 -12.34 -11.84
CA HIS A 180 -11.96 -11.32 -12.80
C HIS A 180 -11.75 -9.88 -12.31
N ILE A 181 -10.79 -9.66 -11.41
CA ILE A 181 -10.34 -8.33 -11.01
C ILE A 181 -9.35 -7.83 -12.08
N ALA A 182 -9.54 -6.62 -12.57
CA ALA A 182 -8.59 -6.00 -13.49
C ALA A 182 -7.28 -5.71 -12.74
N VAL A 183 -6.16 -6.22 -13.27
CA VAL A 183 -4.83 -5.98 -12.68
C VAL A 183 -4.11 -4.96 -13.54
N LYS A 184 -3.77 -3.81 -12.92
CA LYS A 184 -2.94 -2.75 -13.53
C LYS A 184 -1.65 -2.60 -12.74
N VAL A 185 -0.56 -2.26 -13.41
CA VAL A 185 0.76 -2.23 -12.79
C VAL A 185 1.57 -1.03 -13.27
N LEU A 186 2.02 -0.19 -12.34
CA LEU A 186 3.09 0.77 -12.59
C LEU A 186 4.37 0.21 -11.98
N ASN A 187 5.24 -0.35 -12.82
CA ASN A 187 6.42 -1.10 -12.39
C ASN A 187 7.71 -0.31 -12.68
N LEU A 188 8.36 0.18 -11.63
CA LEU A 188 9.61 0.92 -11.72
C LEU A 188 10.86 0.04 -11.48
N ILE A 189 10.66 -1.23 -11.08
CA ILE A 189 11.73 -2.24 -10.99
C ILE A 189 11.93 -2.87 -12.36
N ASN A 190 10.83 -3.27 -13.00
CA ASN A 190 10.77 -3.88 -14.32
C ASN A 190 9.88 -3.03 -15.23
N PRO A 191 10.37 -1.89 -15.75
CA PRO A 191 9.55 -0.97 -16.51
C PRO A 191 8.90 -1.58 -17.76
N GLU A 192 9.41 -2.72 -18.23
CA GLU A 192 8.85 -3.44 -19.37
C GLU A 192 7.56 -4.17 -19.04
N GLU A 193 7.41 -4.62 -17.78
CA GLU A 193 6.19 -5.19 -17.23
C GLU A 193 5.27 -4.11 -16.61
N SER A 194 5.30 -2.89 -17.14
CA SER A 194 4.51 -1.76 -16.65
C SER A 194 3.45 -1.37 -17.65
N ASP A 195 2.25 -1.04 -17.16
CA ASP A 195 1.32 -0.20 -17.89
C ASP A 195 1.88 1.22 -18.00
N ARG A 196 1.46 1.95 -19.02
CA ARG A 196 1.91 3.31 -19.28
C ARG A 196 1.02 4.30 -18.56
N TRP A 197 1.61 5.40 -18.13
CA TRP A 197 0.91 6.48 -17.47
C TRP A 197 1.37 7.84 -17.98
N ASN A 198 0.46 8.60 -18.51
CA ASN A 198 0.71 9.96 -18.99
C ASN A 198 -0.11 10.97 -18.20
N PRO A 199 0.51 11.80 -17.34
CA PRO A 199 -0.20 12.78 -16.53
C PRO A 199 -0.96 13.83 -17.35
N PHE A 200 -0.51 14.13 -18.58
CA PHE A 200 -1.17 15.13 -19.43
C PHE A 200 -2.58 14.73 -19.88
N VAL A 201 -2.89 13.44 -19.95
CA VAL A 201 -4.23 12.94 -20.29
C VAL A 201 -5.29 13.42 -19.29
N TYR A 202 -4.87 13.67 -18.05
CA TYR A 202 -5.74 14.06 -16.94
C TYR A 202 -5.86 15.57 -16.72
N ILE A 203 -5.14 16.37 -17.49
CA ILE A 203 -5.20 17.84 -17.41
C ILE A 203 -6.44 18.33 -18.16
N ARG A 204 -7.29 19.09 -17.47
CA ARG A 204 -8.55 19.61 -18.01
C ARG A 204 -8.45 21.08 -18.37
N ASP A 205 -7.65 21.82 -17.63
CA ASP A 205 -7.54 23.28 -17.73
C ASP A 205 -6.14 23.76 -17.28
N GLU A 206 -5.90 25.04 -17.36
CA GLU A 206 -4.65 25.67 -16.91
C GLU A 206 -4.41 25.47 -15.40
N VAL A 207 -5.45 25.35 -14.59
CA VAL A 207 -5.32 25.11 -13.14
C VAL A 207 -4.79 23.70 -12.90
N GLY A 208 -5.25 22.72 -13.67
CA GLY A 208 -4.72 21.36 -13.67
C GLY A 208 -3.24 21.31 -14.04
N LEU A 209 -2.82 22.15 -15.00
CA LEU A 209 -1.41 22.27 -15.40
C LEU A 209 -0.55 22.84 -14.26
N VAL A 210 -1.02 23.92 -13.61
CA VAL A 210 -0.34 24.50 -12.44
C VAL A 210 -0.21 23.47 -11.31
N LYS A 211 -1.25 22.70 -11.05
CA LYS A 211 -1.22 21.61 -10.04
C LYS A 211 -0.18 20.56 -10.41
N LEU A 212 -0.12 20.10 -11.66
CA LEU A 212 0.85 19.11 -12.10
C LEU A 212 2.29 19.60 -11.87
N ILE A 213 2.59 20.84 -12.24
CA ILE A 213 3.91 21.45 -12.06
C ILE A 213 4.27 21.60 -10.58
N THR A 214 3.33 22.10 -9.76
CA THR A 214 3.55 22.21 -8.31
C THR A 214 3.83 20.86 -7.69
N ASN A 215 3.09 19.82 -8.08
CA ASN A 215 3.30 18.46 -7.61
C ASN A 215 4.66 17.89 -8.04
N LEU A 216 5.07 18.15 -9.27
CA LEU A 216 6.38 17.76 -9.75
C LEU A 216 7.48 18.43 -8.90
N GLN A 217 7.39 19.74 -8.67
CA GLN A 217 8.36 20.47 -7.86
C GLN A 217 8.41 19.97 -6.39
N GLU A 218 7.25 19.75 -5.78
CA GLU A 218 7.17 19.23 -4.40
C GLU A 218 7.71 17.79 -4.30
N SER A 219 7.45 16.95 -5.30
CA SER A 219 7.81 15.54 -5.29
C SER A 219 9.31 15.28 -5.49
N VAL A 220 10.01 16.19 -6.16
CA VAL A 220 11.46 16.07 -6.41
C VAL A 220 12.29 16.58 -5.22
N LYS A 221 11.71 17.43 -4.35
CA LYS A 221 12.42 17.95 -3.17
C LYS A 221 12.64 16.84 -2.14
N PRO A 222 13.88 16.69 -1.61
CA PRO A 222 14.12 15.78 -0.50
C PRO A 222 13.25 16.16 0.71
N PRO A 223 12.77 15.20 1.50
CA PRO A 223 11.94 15.47 2.69
C PRO A 223 12.57 16.43 3.71
N ASP A 224 13.91 16.41 3.80
CA ASP A 224 14.70 17.21 4.73
C ASP A 224 15.32 18.46 4.05
N ALA A 225 14.89 18.81 2.83
CA ALA A 225 15.42 20.00 2.16
C ALA A 225 15.05 21.25 2.96
N MET A 226 16.09 22.03 3.31
CA MET A 226 15.86 23.39 3.81
C MET A 226 15.02 24.15 2.78
N LYS A 227 14.07 24.95 3.25
CA LYS A 227 13.33 25.86 2.36
C LYS A 227 14.33 26.78 1.67
N GLY A 228 14.52 26.53 0.39
CA GLY A 228 15.30 27.41 -0.49
C GLY A 228 14.66 28.79 -0.59
N GLU A 229 15.39 29.75 -1.17
CA GLU A 229 14.82 31.05 -1.47
C GLU A 229 13.61 30.89 -2.41
N PRO A 230 12.46 31.51 -2.08
CA PRO A 230 11.23 31.40 -2.89
C PRO A 230 11.41 31.81 -4.36
N PHE A 231 12.41 32.62 -4.63
CA PHE A 231 12.76 33.10 -5.97
C PHE A 231 13.06 31.95 -6.94
N TRP A 232 13.90 30.99 -6.52
CA TRP A 232 14.26 29.86 -7.38
C TRP A 232 13.08 28.96 -7.71
N ASP A 233 12.22 28.68 -6.73
CA ASP A 233 11.01 27.89 -6.93
C ASP A 233 10.04 28.57 -7.92
N GLN A 234 9.90 29.89 -7.82
CA GLN A 234 9.08 30.68 -8.74
C GLN A 234 9.66 30.70 -10.16
N ALA A 235 10.96 30.88 -10.29
CA ALA A 235 11.64 30.90 -11.57
C ALA A 235 11.55 29.57 -12.31
N VAL A 236 11.78 28.46 -11.59
CA VAL A 236 11.58 27.09 -12.09
C VAL A 236 10.12 26.89 -12.49
N SER A 237 9.17 27.36 -11.69
CA SER A 237 7.75 27.28 -12.02
C SER A 237 7.38 28.01 -13.31
N LEU A 238 7.88 29.20 -13.52
CA LEU A 238 7.65 29.96 -14.76
C LEU A 238 8.19 29.22 -15.99
N TYR A 239 9.40 28.66 -15.88
CA TYR A 239 9.98 27.90 -16.99
C TYR A 239 9.19 26.63 -17.28
N LEU A 240 8.85 25.85 -16.25
CA LEU A 240 7.99 24.69 -16.42
C LEU A 240 6.62 25.05 -17.00
N MET A 241 5.98 26.14 -16.52
CA MET A 241 4.71 26.61 -17.08
C MET A 241 4.81 26.91 -18.57
N SER A 242 5.88 27.56 -19.00
CA SER A 242 6.11 27.83 -20.42
C SER A 242 6.18 26.54 -21.23
N LEU A 243 6.98 25.56 -20.79
CA LEU A 243 7.19 24.30 -21.52
C LEU A 243 5.95 23.39 -21.49
N PHE A 244 5.31 23.26 -20.33
CA PHE A 244 4.14 22.40 -20.16
C PHE A 244 2.92 22.97 -20.90
N SER A 245 2.69 24.27 -20.82
CA SER A 245 1.61 24.93 -21.55
C SER A 245 1.82 24.88 -23.06
N TYR A 246 3.08 24.93 -23.53
CA TYR A 246 3.41 24.72 -24.94
C TYR A 246 2.91 23.37 -25.43
N GLU A 247 3.32 22.28 -24.77
CA GLU A 247 2.98 20.92 -25.18
C GLU A 247 1.47 20.63 -25.01
N TRP A 248 0.87 21.09 -23.91
CA TRP A 248 -0.56 20.92 -23.67
C TRP A 248 -1.44 21.67 -24.68
N LEU A 249 -1.16 22.95 -24.95
CA LEU A 249 -1.91 23.74 -25.92
C LEU A 249 -1.67 23.27 -27.36
N ARG A 250 -0.49 22.71 -27.65
CA ARG A 250 -0.21 22.05 -28.94
C ARG A 250 -1.13 20.84 -29.09
N GLN A 251 -1.17 19.95 -28.09
CA GLN A 251 -2.04 18.78 -28.08
C GLN A 251 -3.51 19.18 -28.26
N GLU A 252 -4.01 20.13 -27.48
CA GLU A 252 -5.40 20.56 -27.54
C GLU A 252 -5.79 21.15 -28.91
N ARG A 253 -4.87 21.78 -29.59
CA ARG A 253 -5.06 22.28 -30.92
C ARG A 253 -5.08 21.16 -31.95
N GLU A 254 -4.06 20.32 -31.96
CA GLU A 254 -3.98 19.15 -32.84
C GLU A 254 -5.19 18.24 -32.67
N LYS A 255 -5.65 18.04 -31.45
CA LYS A 255 -6.85 17.25 -31.14
C LYS A 255 -8.14 17.86 -31.72
N LYS A 256 -8.21 19.19 -31.79
CA LYS A 256 -9.35 19.86 -32.44
C LYS A 256 -9.28 19.82 -33.97
N GLU A 257 -8.07 19.94 -34.54
CA GLU A 257 -7.85 19.96 -35.99
C GLU A 257 -7.85 18.54 -36.57
N HIS A 258 -7.23 17.56 -35.85
CA HIS A 258 -7.02 16.20 -36.28
C HIS A 258 -7.29 15.19 -35.14
N PRO A 259 -8.57 14.94 -34.76
CA PRO A 259 -8.90 14.11 -33.58
C PRO A 259 -8.32 12.71 -33.59
N GLU A 260 -8.10 12.13 -34.79
CA GLU A 260 -7.64 10.76 -34.96
C GLU A 260 -6.10 10.64 -35.07
N GLN A 261 -5.37 11.76 -35.25
CA GLN A 261 -3.95 11.76 -35.58
C GLN A 261 -3.12 12.73 -34.71
N TYR A 262 -3.67 13.20 -33.58
CA TYR A 262 -2.93 14.11 -32.73
C TYR A 262 -1.84 13.41 -31.93
N GLN A 263 -0.74 14.10 -31.67
CA GLN A 263 0.30 13.61 -30.79
C GLN A 263 0.04 14.07 -29.34
N ALA A 264 -0.05 13.11 -28.41
CA ALA A 264 -0.23 13.43 -27.00
C ALA A 264 0.95 14.25 -26.45
N ALA A 265 0.64 15.22 -25.58
CA ALA A 265 1.65 15.86 -24.75
C ALA A 265 2.18 14.87 -23.75
N THR A 266 3.49 14.83 -23.50
CA THR A 266 4.15 13.91 -22.58
C THR A 266 5.32 14.57 -21.88
N LEU A 267 5.71 14.09 -20.70
CA LEU A 267 6.90 14.58 -20.01
C LEU A 267 8.20 14.44 -20.85
N PRO A 268 8.43 13.33 -21.57
CA PRO A 268 9.57 13.22 -22.48
C PRO A 268 9.58 14.30 -23.57
N ARG A 269 8.44 14.73 -24.08
CA ARG A 269 8.35 15.81 -25.07
C ARG A 269 8.65 17.17 -24.45
N VAL A 270 8.15 17.41 -23.23
CA VAL A 270 8.50 18.62 -22.46
C VAL A 270 10.00 18.71 -22.26
N LEU A 271 10.66 17.60 -21.92
CA LEU A 271 12.10 17.55 -21.78
C LEU A 271 12.84 17.79 -23.11
N ALA A 272 12.36 17.18 -24.19
CA ALA A 272 12.91 17.43 -25.52
C ALA A 272 12.79 18.92 -25.91
N LEU A 273 11.67 19.57 -25.51
CA LEU A 273 11.49 21.01 -25.72
C LEU A 273 12.46 21.82 -24.83
N ALA A 274 12.65 21.45 -23.56
CA ALA A 274 13.62 22.09 -22.67
C ALA A 274 15.05 22.01 -23.22
N ASN A 275 15.43 20.89 -23.81
CA ASN A 275 16.76 20.68 -24.41
C ASN A 275 17.02 21.61 -25.62
N LEU A 276 15.99 22.18 -26.26
CA LEU A 276 16.18 23.16 -27.32
C LEU A 276 16.76 24.48 -26.82
N GLU A 277 16.63 24.78 -25.52
CA GLU A 277 17.26 25.95 -24.92
C GLU A 277 18.80 25.85 -24.90
N MET A 278 19.35 24.64 -24.92
CA MET A 278 20.80 24.42 -24.99
C MET A 278 21.34 24.40 -26.43
N GLN A 279 20.47 24.48 -27.42
CA GLN A 279 20.86 24.46 -28.83
C GLN A 279 20.91 25.87 -29.38
N PRO A 280 22.00 26.27 -30.06
CA PRO A 280 22.11 27.56 -30.70
C PRO A 280 21.01 27.73 -31.75
N GLY A 281 20.40 28.89 -31.79
CA GLY A 281 19.45 29.28 -32.82
C GLY A 281 20.13 29.70 -34.12
N SER A 282 19.30 30.19 -35.03
CA SER A 282 19.76 30.74 -36.34
C SER A 282 20.31 32.15 -36.23
N GLU A 283 19.82 32.93 -35.24
CA GLU A 283 20.23 34.29 -34.93
C GLU A 283 21.38 34.28 -33.89
N GLU A 284 22.27 35.28 -34.00
CA GLU A 284 23.36 35.44 -33.04
C GLU A 284 22.80 35.69 -31.63
N ASN A 285 23.25 34.88 -30.64
CA ASN A 285 22.77 34.85 -29.23
C ASN A 285 21.30 34.40 -29.03
N SER A 286 20.65 33.74 -30.00
CA SER A 286 19.35 33.10 -29.83
C SER A 286 19.50 31.60 -29.50
N THR A 287 18.46 31.03 -28.91
CA THR A 287 18.31 29.58 -28.76
C THR A 287 17.17 29.06 -29.63
N ARG A 288 17.23 27.76 -29.99
CA ARG A 288 16.13 27.17 -30.79
C ARG A 288 14.77 27.24 -30.06
N LEU A 289 14.74 27.20 -28.72
CA LEU A 289 13.52 27.37 -27.95
C LEU A 289 13.02 28.83 -28.07
N GLN A 290 13.92 29.80 -27.97
CA GLN A 290 13.56 31.21 -28.12
C GLN A 290 12.95 31.48 -29.49
N GLU A 291 13.54 30.99 -30.57
CA GLU A 291 12.98 31.14 -31.92
C GLU A 291 11.59 30.54 -32.05
N LYS A 292 11.34 29.35 -31.39
CA LYS A 292 9.98 28.77 -31.34
C LYS A 292 9.00 29.64 -30.59
N MET A 293 9.41 30.21 -29.45
CA MET A 293 8.54 31.13 -28.67
C MET A 293 8.25 32.41 -29.42
N ASP A 294 9.21 32.98 -30.16
CA ASP A 294 9.01 34.17 -31.00
C ASP A 294 8.12 33.87 -32.20
N ASP A 295 8.20 32.67 -32.79
CA ASP A 295 7.26 32.23 -33.82
C ASP A 295 5.82 32.14 -33.28
N LEU A 296 5.65 31.55 -32.08
CA LEU A 296 4.36 31.53 -31.41
C LEU A 296 3.83 32.94 -31.08
N ALA A 297 4.72 33.82 -30.62
CA ALA A 297 4.37 35.23 -30.38
C ALA A 297 3.87 35.93 -31.63
N ARG A 298 4.47 35.68 -32.80
CA ARG A 298 4.01 36.18 -34.09
C ARG A 298 2.64 35.65 -34.49
N ARG A 299 2.34 34.38 -34.20
CA ARG A 299 1.09 33.70 -34.59
C ARG A 299 -0.07 33.98 -33.64
N TYR A 300 0.18 33.97 -32.32
CA TYR A 300 -0.87 34.02 -31.30
C TYR A 300 -0.80 35.25 -30.38
N GLY A 301 0.20 36.10 -30.55
CA GLY A 301 0.42 37.28 -29.74
C GLY A 301 1.31 37.05 -28.51
N PRO A 302 1.79 38.15 -27.90
CA PRO A 302 2.74 38.10 -26.77
C PRO A 302 2.11 37.58 -25.47
N GLU A 303 0.78 37.64 -25.33
CA GLU A 303 0.05 37.15 -24.14
C GLU A 303 -0.29 35.66 -24.22
N TYR A 304 0.09 34.96 -25.28
CA TYR A 304 -0.09 33.51 -25.38
C TYR A 304 0.66 32.80 -24.23
N PRO A 305 0.01 31.94 -23.43
CA PRO A 305 0.56 31.45 -22.15
C PRO A 305 2.03 30.97 -22.21
N PRO A 306 2.44 30.09 -23.14
CA PRO A 306 3.83 29.64 -23.22
C PRO A 306 4.81 30.82 -23.46
N VAL A 307 4.44 31.76 -24.32
CA VAL A 307 5.26 32.91 -24.66
C VAL A 307 5.36 33.89 -23.51
N ARG A 308 4.21 34.21 -22.90
CA ARG A 308 4.11 35.10 -21.75
C ARG A 308 5.02 34.66 -20.61
N ASP A 309 4.95 33.38 -20.23
CA ASP A 309 5.67 32.86 -19.09
C ASP A 309 7.17 32.70 -19.39
N TYR A 310 7.54 32.38 -20.64
CA TYR A 310 8.92 32.38 -21.10
C TYR A 310 9.53 33.79 -21.10
N ARG A 311 8.79 34.78 -21.58
CA ARG A 311 9.24 36.19 -21.58
C ARG A 311 9.36 36.74 -20.16
N LYS A 312 8.45 36.40 -19.26
CA LYS A 312 8.58 36.74 -17.84
C LYS A 312 9.84 36.18 -17.22
N LEU A 313 10.19 34.93 -17.53
CA LEU A 313 11.42 34.34 -17.09
C LEU A 313 12.63 35.12 -17.58
N LYS A 314 12.70 35.37 -18.91
CA LYS A 314 13.84 36.09 -19.53
C LYS A 314 13.90 37.55 -19.12
N GLY A 315 12.76 38.23 -18.96
CA GLY A 315 12.71 39.66 -18.61
C GLY A 315 12.92 40.00 -17.16
N ASN A 316 12.60 39.08 -16.24
CA ASN A 316 12.79 39.30 -14.81
C ASN A 316 14.23 38.97 -14.34
N MET A 317 15.05 38.42 -15.22
CA MET A 317 16.40 37.99 -14.90
C MET A 317 17.41 38.77 -15.76
N GLU A 318 17.97 39.84 -15.20
CA GLU A 318 18.97 40.68 -15.88
C GLU A 318 20.28 39.93 -16.15
N ALA A 319 20.58 38.86 -15.39
CA ALA A 319 21.78 38.05 -15.56
C ALA A 319 21.48 36.77 -16.32
N GLN A 320 22.11 36.57 -17.47
CA GLN A 320 22.02 35.35 -18.30
C GLN A 320 22.45 34.09 -17.53
N GLU A 321 23.33 34.23 -16.56
CA GLU A 321 23.77 33.15 -15.66
C GLU A 321 22.62 32.61 -14.80
N THR A 322 21.72 33.48 -14.31
CA THR A 322 20.57 33.08 -13.48
C THR A 322 19.58 32.25 -14.30
N VAL A 323 19.31 32.64 -15.55
CA VAL A 323 18.45 31.86 -16.46
C VAL A 323 19.06 30.48 -16.71
N SER A 324 20.36 30.42 -16.92
CA SER A 324 21.09 29.16 -17.13
C SER A 324 20.99 28.23 -15.92
N CYS A 325 21.06 28.76 -14.71
CA CYS A 325 20.84 27.98 -13.48
C CYS A 325 19.42 27.38 -13.43
N VAL A 326 18.38 28.14 -13.76
CA VAL A 326 17.00 27.64 -13.78
C VAL A 326 16.83 26.51 -14.81
N ILE A 327 17.42 26.68 -16.00
CA ILE A 327 17.39 25.66 -17.05
C ILE A 327 18.06 24.37 -16.57
N LEU A 328 19.23 24.48 -15.92
CA LEU A 328 19.94 23.34 -15.35
C LEU A 328 19.12 22.64 -14.26
N MET A 329 18.44 23.41 -13.39
CA MET A 329 17.55 22.85 -12.35
C MET A 329 16.40 22.06 -12.99
N VAL A 330 15.73 22.58 -14.01
CA VAL A 330 14.63 21.90 -14.70
C VAL A 330 15.12 20.64 -15.42
N ASN A 331 16.25 20.72 -16.11
CA ASN A 331 16.84 19.55 -16.76
C ASN A 331 17.24 18.46 -15.74
N ALA A 332 17.83 18.84 -14.61
CA ALA A 332 18.14 17.91 -13.53
C ALA A 332 16.87 17.24 -12.96
N MET A 333 15.79 18.02 -12.80
CA MET A 333 14.49 17.53 -12.33
C MET A 333 13.86 16.51 -13.29
N LEU A 334 13.93 16.75 -14.58
CA LEU A 334 13.33 15.89 -15.61
C LEU A 334 14.28 14.77 -16.11
N ARG A 335 15.52 14.74 -15.65
CA ARG A 335 16.56 13.81 -16.14
C ARG A 335 16.15 12.34 -16.13
N LEU A 336 15.41 11.92 -15.11
CA LEU A 336 14.92 10.54 -15.02
C LEU A 336 13.96 10.17 -16.16
N CYS A 337 13.27 11.16 -16.73
CA CYS A 337 12.39 10.97 -17.89
C CYS A 337 13.16 10.71 -19.19
N GLU A 338 14.49 10.91 -19.20
CA GLU A 338 15.36 10.60 -20.37
C GLU A 338 15.66 9.09 -20.50
N THR A 339 15.57 8.36 -19.38
CA THR A 339 15.87 6.92 -19.44
C THR A 339 14.84 6.23 -20.34
N PRO A 340 15.28 5.39 -21.30
CA PRO A 340 14.36 4.78 -22.27
C PRO A 340 13.20 4.03 -21.63
N ALA A 341 13.44 3.41 -20.48
CA ALA A 341 12.45 2.66 -19.73
C ALA A 341 11.34 3.57 -19.14
N ILE A 342 11.71 4.69 -18.50
CA ILE A 342 10.74 5.66 -17.93
C ILE A 342 10.06 6.44 -19.04
N LYS A 343 10.81 6.82 -20.09
CA LYS A 343 10.24 7.47 -21.28
C LYS A 343 9.05 6.67 -21.81
N ARG A 344 9.21 5.34 -21.97
CA ARG A 344 8.16 4.45 -22.45
C ARG A 344 6.92 4.43 -21.53
N ILE A 345 7.12 4.42 -20.21
CA ILE A 345 6.01 4.48 -19.26
C ILE A 345 5.19 5.77 -19.43
N LEU A 346 5.87 6.89 -19.73
CA LEU A 346 5.27 8.23 -19.78
C LEU A 346 4.75 8.64 -21.18
N GLU A 347 4.93 7.82 -22.20
CA GLU A 347 4.53 8.14 -23.58
C GLU A 347 3.04 8.01 -23.88
N ALA A 348 2.32 7.17 -23.14
CA ALA A 348 0.89 6.93 -23.32
C ALA A 348 0.20 6.64 -21.98
N ASP A 349 -1.12 6.47 -21.99
CA ASP A 349 -1.90 6.17 -20.79
C ASP A 349 -2.70 4.87 -20.98
N ASP A 350 -2.40 3.89 -20.13
CA ASP A 350 -3.15 2.64 -19.97
C ASP A 350 -3.83 2.57 -18.59
N MET A 351 -3.55 3.58 -17.71
CA MET A 351 -4.02 3.55 -16.32
C MET A 351 -5.52 3.81 -16.20
N GLU A 352 -6.09 4.64 -17.08
CA GLU A 352 -7.52 4.97 -17.03
C GLU A 352 -8.00 5.24 -15.61
N ILE A 353 -7.35 6.18 -14.89
CA ILE A 353 -7.52 6.42 -13.45
C ILE A 353 -9.01 6.55 -13.06
N ARG A 354 -9.83 7.17 -13.90
CA ARG A 354 -11.27 7.29 -13.66
C ARG A 354 -11.94 5.92 -13.46
N SER A 355 -11.51 4.90 -14.19
CA SER A 355 -12.06 3.54 -14.14
C SER A 355 -11.86 2.85 -12.79
N LEU A 356 -10.87 3.29 -11.98
CA LEU A 356 -10.65 2.77 -10.62
C LEU A 356 -11.89 2.94 -9.72
N GLY A 357 -12.62 4.03 -9.89
CA GLY A 357 -13.82 4.36 -9.10
C GLY A 357 -15.14 4.02 -9.79
N THR A 358 -15.17 3.92 -11.13
CA THR A 358 -16.41 3.74 -11.91
C THR A 358 -16.56 2.33 -12.46
N GLY A 359 -15.46 1.60 -12.68
CA GLY A 359 -15.44 0.25 -13.20
C GLY A 359 -14.44 0.06 -14.33
N ALA A 360 -13.60 -0.97 -14.20
CA ALA A 360 -12.59 -1.30 -15.20
C ALA A 360 -13.21 -1.83 -16.50
N GLU A 361 -12.47 -1.66 -17.61
CA GLU A 361 -12.86 -2.17 -18.94
C GLU A 361 -14.28 -1.74 -19.38
N ASN A 362 -14.69 -0.53 -18.95
CA ASN A 362 -16.04 -0.01 -19.18
C ASN A 362 -17.17 -0.89 -18.61
N ILE A 363 -16.88 -1.82 -17.70
CA ILE A 363 -17.86 -2.65 -17.01
C ILE A 363 -18.19 -2.01 -15.65
N PRO A 364 -19.42 -1.50 -15.44
CA PRO A 364 -19.82 -0.92 -14.17
C PRO A 364 -19.63 -1.90 -13.01
N GLY A 365 -18.99 -1.45 -11.93
CA GLY A 365 -18.75 -2.28 -10.75
C GLY A 365 -17.56 -3.26 -10.84
N LYS A 366 -16.89 -3.40 -11.99
CA LYS A 366 -15.68 -4.21 -12.12
C LYS A 366 -14.53 -3.52 -11.38
N LYS A 367 -13.99 -4.21 -10.37
CA LYS A 367 -12.95 -3.68 -9.50
C LYS A 367 -11.57 -3.82 -10.14
N THR A 368 -10.63 -2.99 -9.68
CA THR A 368 -9.24 -3.00 -10.11
C THR A 368 -8.31 -3.24 -8.91
N ALA A 369 -7.24 -3.97 -9.15
CA ALA A 369 -6.07 -4.00 -8.28
C ALA A 369 -4.91 -3.34 -9.03
N LEU A 370 -4.54 -2.13 -8.61
CA LEU A 370 -3.43 -1.38 -9.16
C LEU A 370 -2.22 -1.53 -8.25
N PHE A 371 -1.13 -2.04 -8.79
CA PHE A 371 0.14 -2.19 -8.07
C PHE A 371 1.14 -1.14 -8.51
N LEU A 372 1.68 -0.41 -7.54
CA LEU A 372 2.73 0.57 -7.73
C LEU A 372 4.03 -0.06 -7.21
N VAL A 373 4.80 -0.64 -8.12
CA VAL A 373 5.98 -1.45 -7.80
C VAL A 373 7.22 -0.59 -7.88
N MET A 374 8.00 -0.53 -6.81
CA MET A 374 9.22 0.26 -6.73
C MET A 374 10.33 -0.44 -5.93
N PRO A 375 11.61 -0.12 -6.18
CA PRO A 375 12.73 -0.64 -5.40
C PRO A 375 12.72 -0.06 -3.97
N ASP A 376 13.21 -0.83 -3.00
CA ASP A 376 13.29 -0.42 -1.59
C ASP A 376 14.53 0.43 -1.26
N ASN A 377 15.55 0.34 -2.09
CA ASN A 377 16.86 0.97 -1.87
C ASN A 377 17.13 2.20 -2.76
N ASP A 378 16.17 2.56 -3.62
CA ASP A 378 16.33 3.70 -4.53
C ASP A 378 15.15 4.68 -4.44
N PRO A 379 15.32 5.80 -3.73
CA PRO A 379 14.30 6.82 -3.61
C PRO A 379 14.12 7.68 -4.86
N SER A 380 14.95 7.52 -5.89
CA SER A 380 14.95 8.35 -7.10
C SER A 380 13.61 8.34 -7.83
N PHE A 381 12.82 7.28 -7.68
CA PHE A 381 11.50 7.13 -8.30
C PHE A 381 10.34 7.60 -7.43
N ASN A 382 10.58 8.02 -6.18
CA ASN A 382 9.52 8.45 -5.27
C ASN A 382 8.70 9.60 -5.84
N PHE A 383 9.34 10.51 -6.59
CA PHE A 383 8.64 11.65 -7.22
C PHE A 383 7.57 11.18 -8.20
N LEU A 384 7.83 10.14 -8.99
CA LEU A 384 6.91 9.64 -10.01
C LEU A 384 5.66 9.04 -9.36
N ILE A 385 5.83 8.24 -8.32
CA ILE A 385 4.70 7.66 -7.55
C ILE A 385 3.94 8.75 -6.78
N SER A 386 4.63 9.73 -6.17
CA SER A 386 3.97 10.84 -5.48
C SER A 386 3.14 11.70 -6.44
N MET A 387 3.67 11.96 -7.65
CA MET A 387 2.94 12.65 -8.71
C MET A 387 1.74 11.82 -9.21
N PHE A 388 1.92 10.49 -9.33
CA PHE A 388 0.83 9.58 -9.66
C PHE A 388 -0.29 9.63 -8.61
N TYR A 389 0.02 9.56 -7.32
CA TYR A 389 -0.97 9.65 -6.26
C TYR A 389 -1.77 10.94 -6.33
N THR A 390 -1.09 12.07 -6.52
CA THR A 390 -1.75 13.38 -6.58
C THR A 390 -2.68 13.47 -7.78
N THR A 391 -2.23 13.01 -8.95
CA THR A 391 -3.05 12.93 -10.15
C THR A 391 -4.25 12.00 -9.94
N MET A 392 -4.02 10.83 -9.35
CA MET A 392 -5.06 9.83 -9.09
C MET A 392 -6.16 10.40 -8.18
N PHE A 393 -5.79 11.00 -7.05
CA PHE A 393 -6.78 11.55 -6.13
C PHE A 393 -7.51 12.78 -6.74
N ASP A 394 -6.82 13.64 -7.48
CA ASP A 394 -7.47 14.78 -8.16
C ASP A 394 -8.51 14.31 -9.18
N VAL A 395 -8.18 13.30 -9.99
CA VAL A 395 -9.09 12.70 -10.96
C VAL A 395 -10.28 12.05 -10.26
N LEU A 396 -10.04 11.24 -9.23
CA LEU A 396 -11.09 10.51 -8.52
C LEU A 396 -12.01 11.44 -7.73
N ILE A 397 -11.46 12.50 -7.10
CA ILE A 397 -12.27 13.54 -6.43
C ILE A 397 -13.16 14.24 -7.44
N HIS A 398 -12.61 14.65 -8.58
CA HIS A 398 -13.41 15.29 -9.63
C HIS A 398 -14.51 14.36 -10.17
N THR A 399 -14.17 13.09 -10.42
CA THR A 399 -15.14 12.09 -10.88
C THR A 399 -16.26 11.88 -9.85
N ALA A 400 -15.92 11.82 -8.55
CA ALA A 400 -16.91 11.71 -7.48
C ALA A 400 -17.85 12.93 -7.46
N ASP A 401 -17.29 14.14 -7.49
CA ASP A 401 -18.04 15.38 -7.31
C ASP A 401 -18.89 15.74 -8.52
N HIS A 402 -18.39 15.53 -9.75
CA HIS A 402 -19.05 16.00 -10.97
C HIS A 402 -19.77 14.93 -11.78
N GLU A 403 -19.39 13.65 -11.64
CA GLU A 403 -19.94 12.58 -12.47
C GLU A 403 -20.74 11.55 -11.68
N CYS A 404 -20.43 11.37 -10.37
CA CYS A 404 -21.01 10.31 -9.55
C CYS A 404 -21.89 10.82 -8.39
N GLY A 405 -22.28 12.11 -8.40
CA GLY A 405 -23.19 12.67 -7.39
C GLY A 405 -22.59 12.77 -5.98
N GLY A 406 -21.28 12.95 -5.87
CA GLY A 406 -20.54 13.20 -4.61
C GLY A 406 -19.75 12.03 -4.07
N ALA A 407 -19.98 10.80 -4.54
CA ALA A 407 -19.22 9.62 -4.11
C ALA A 407 -19.01 8.63 -5.24
N LEU A 408 -17.85 7.99 -5.27
CA LEU A 408 -17.55 6.96 -6.27
C LEU A 408 -18.42 5.71 -6.07
N PRO A 409 -18.91 5.06 -7.14
CA PRO A 409 -19.67 3.83 -7.05
C PRO A 409 -18.85 2.65 -6.48
N ILE A 410 -17.54 2.62 -6.71
CA ILE A 410 -16.64 1.61 -6.17
C ILE A 410 -15.71 2.27 -5.16
N HIS A 411 -15.61 1.71 -3.95
CA HIS A 411 -14.64 2.19 -2.95
C HIS A 411 -13.22 2.00 -3.45
N VAL A 412 -12.41 3.06 -3.42
CA VAL A 412 -10.99 3.03 -3.80
C VAL A 412 -10.12 3.17 -2.56
N ARG A 413 -9.29 2.17 -2.29
CA ARG A 413 -8.40 2.14 -1.12
C ARG A 413 -6.94 2.12 -1.52
N LEU A 414 -6.16 3.04 -0.97
CA LEU A 414 -4.71 3.05 -1.09
C LEU A 414 -4.08 2.32 0.11
N TRP A 415 -3.38 1.23 -0.15
CA TRP A 415 -2.51 0.53 0.80
C TRP A 415 -1.09 1.10 0.67
N ALA A 416 -0.70 1.96 1.60
CA ALA A 416 0.62 2.60 1.59
C ALA A 416 1.56 1.84 2.53
N ASP A 417 2.13 0.73 2.05
CA ASP A 417 3.17 0.00 2.79
C ASP A 417 4.46 0.82 2.85
N GLU A 418 5.23 0.67 3.91
CA GLU A 418 6.42 1.50 4.20
C GLU A 418 6.15 3.03 4.08
N PHE A 419 5.01 3.49 4.59
CA PHE A 419 4.55 4.88 4.45
C PHE A 419 5.58 5.91 4.93
N TYR A 420 6.46 5.56 5.88
CA TYR A 420 7.51 6.47 6.37
C TYR A 420 8.54 6.80 5.29
N ALA A 421 9.13 5.78 4.68
CA ALA A 421 10.20 5.92 3.69
C ALA A 421 9.68 6.05 2.25
N GLY A 422 8.49 5.50 1.97
CA GLY A 422 7.91 5.49 0.64
C GLY A 422 7.30 6.82 0.19
N PRO A 423 6.91 6.90 -1.08
CA PRO A 423 6.22 8.05 -1.65
C PRO A 423 4.85 8.28 -1.00
N LYS A 424 4.43 9.53 -0.91
CA LYS A 424 3.19 9.96 -0.25
C LYS A 424 2.40 10.90 -1.16
N PRO A 425 1.06 10.88 -1.09
CA PRO A 425 0.26 11.95 -1.68
C PRO A 425 0.63 13.30 -1.05
N SER A 426 0.62 14.35 -1.85
CA SER A 426 0.81 15.72 -1.32
C SER A 426 -0.25 16.04 -0.27
N LYS A 427 0.15 16.69 0.83
CA LYS A 427 -0.74 17.08 1.95
C LYS A 427 -1.65 15.94 2.42
N THR A 428 -1.07 14.77 2.68
CA THR A 428 -1.82 13.55 3.03
C THR A 428 -2.76 13.75 4.21
N GLU A 429 -2.37 14.52 5.24
CA GLU A 429 -3.20 14.79 6.42
C GLU A 429 -4.53 15.48 6.06
N SER A 430 -4.49 16.43 5.15
CA SER A 430 -5.64 17.16 4.65
C SER A 430 -6.45 16.32 3.65
N LEU A 431 -5.75 15.58 2.79
CA LEU A 431 -6.36 14.70 1.80
C LEU A 431 -7.24 13.64 2.46
N MET A 432 -6.78 12.99 3.53
CA MET A 432 -7.53 11.95 4.25
C MET A 432 -8.89 12.45 4.77
N GLY A 433 -8.96 13.70 5.21
CA GLY A 433 -10.24 14.34 5.58
C GLY A 433 -11.16 14.58 4.38
N THR A 434 -10.57 14.95 3.23
CA THR A 434 -11.32 15.29 2.01
C THR A 434 -11.94 14.06 1.33
N ILE A 435 -11.21 12.94 1.28
CA ILE A 435 -11.62 11.76 0.49
C ILE A 435 -12.65 10.86 1.17
N ARG A 436 -12.80 10.95 2.50
CA ARG A 436 -13.69 10.06 3.27
C ARG A 436 -15.14 10.07 2.76
N GLY A 437 -15.68 11.24 2.46
CA GLY A 437 -17.05 11.39 1.97
C GLY A 437 -17.24 10.98 0.50
N ARG A 438 -16.15 10.69 -0.23
CA ARG A 438 -16.16 10.38 -1.65
C ARG A 438 -15.93 8.88 -1.96
N ASN A 439 -16.12 8.04 -0.97
CA ASN A 439 -15.92 6.59 -1.06
C ASN A 439 -14.47 6.21 -1.39
N MET A 440 -13.51 6.91 -0.76
CA MET A 440 -12.08 6.63 -0.86
C MET A 440 -11.45 6.54 0.53
N SER A 441 -10.37 5.77 0.66
CA SER A 441 -9.62 5.65 1.92
C SER A 441 -8.13 5.41 1.68
N ILE A 442 -7.32 5.82 2.67
CA ILE A 442 -5.88 5.55 2.71
C ILE A 442 -5.58 4.68 3.93
N VAL A 443 -4.72 3.70 3.75
CA VAL A 443 -4.21 2.82 4.80
C VAL A 443 -2.70 3.04 4.94
N PRO A 444 -2.26 4.00 5.76
CA PRO A 444 -0.85 4.16 6.07
C PRO A 444 -0.38 3.02 6.97
N ILE A 445 0.70 2.36 6.56
CA ILE A 445 1.32 1.27 7.30
C ILE A 445 2.68 1.74 7.83
N LEU A 446 2.81 1.79 9.15
CA LEU A 446 3.98 2.35 9.84
C LEU A 446 4.51 1.38 10.90
N GLN A 447 5.75 1.56 11.28
CA GLN A 447 6.39 0.70 12.28
C GLN A 447 6.19 1.21 13.70
N SER A 448 6.02 2.52 13.89
CA SER A 448 5.89 3.16 15.20
C SER A 448 5.24 4.52 15.12
N ILE A 449 4.72 5.00 16.26
CA ILE A 449 4.20 6.37 16.38
C ILE A 449 5.31 7.43 16.21
N ALA A 450 6.57 7.07 16.49
CA ALA A 450 7.70 7.97 16.29
C ALA A 450 7.89 8.33 14.81
N GLN A 451 7.61 7.40 13.89
CA GLN A 451 7.65 7.68 12.46
C GLN A 451 6.58 8.70 12.04
N ILE A 452 5.39 8.64 12.63
CA ILE A 452 4.33 9.63 12.36
C ILE A 452 4.76 11.01 12.83
N LYS A 453 5.29 11.09 14.06
CA LYS A 453 5.79 12.36 14.64
C LYS A 453 6.96 12.95 13.86
N ALA A 454 7.79 12.11 13.25
CA ALA A 454 8.89 12.57 12.40
C ALA A 454 8.40 13.10 11.05
N LEU A 455 7.35 12.48 10.47
CA LEU A 455 6.77 12.93 9.19
C LEU A 455 5.98 14.23 9.33
N PHE A 456 5.20 14.36 10.40
CA PHE A 456 4.29 15.47 10.62
C PHE A 456 4.74 16.26 11.83
N GLN A 457 5.48 17.33 11.58
CA GLN A 457 6.02 18.21 12.64
C GLN A 457 4.89 18.92 13.39
N GLN A 458 5.16 19.33 14.63
CA GLN A 458 4.21 19.97 15.56
C GLN A 458 2.99 19.05 15.80
N ASP A 459 1.78 19.59 15.90
CA ASP A 459 0.54 18.86 16.20
C ASP A 459 -0.13 18.25 14.98
N LYS A 460 0.47 18.37 13.78
CA LYS A 460 -0.07 17.78 12.54
C LYS A 460 -0.15 16.26 12.56
N TRP A 461 0.69 15.61 13.36
CA TRP A 461 0.64 14.17 13.54
C TRP A 461 -0.68 13.71 14.20
N GLU A 462 -1.25 14.52 15.11
CA GLU A 462 -2.55 14.22 15.74
C GLU A 462 -3.66 14.32 14.71
N ILE A 463 -3.69 15.38 13.90
CA ILE A 463 -4.64 15.54 12.79
C ILE A 463 -4.59 14.34 11.84
N PHE A 464 -3.39 13.84 11.55
CA PHE A 464 -3.22 12.65 10.71
C PHE A 464 -3.86 11.42 11.34
N VAL A 465 -3.63 11.18 12.63
CA VAL A 465 -4.20 10.03 13.34
C VAL A 465 -5.73 10.17 13.53
N GLU A 466 -6.23 11.37 13.83
CA GLU A 466 -7.66 11.65 13.96
C GLU A 466 -8.44 11.39 12.67
N ASN A 467 -7.79 11.55 11.52
CA ASN A 467 -8.38 11.21 10.22
C ASN A 467 -8.47 9.69 9.97
N CYS A 468 -8.01 8.84 10.90
CA CYS A 468 -8.13 7.39 10.83
C CYS A 468 -9.21 6.90 11.82
N ALA A 469 -10.39 6.54 11.32
CA ALA A 469 -11.45 5.99 12.19
C ALA A 469 -11.12 4.61 12.75
N ILE A 470 -10.15 3.93 12.16
CA ILE A 470 -9.68 2.62 12.60
C ILE A 470 -8.17 2.68 12.82
N THR A 471 -7.71 2.19 13.97
CA THR A 471 -6.27 1.98 14.24
C THR A 471 -6.03 0.55 14.65
N THR A 472 -5.11 -0.14 13.98
CA THR A 472 -4.73 -1.51 14.33
C THR A 472 -3.26 -1.55 14.76
N TYR A 473 -3.01 -2.01 15.97
CA TYR A 473 -1.67 -2.23 16.50
C TYR A 473 -1.28 -3.70 16.45
N MET A 474 -0.23 -4.00 15.69
CA MET A 474 0.24 -5.36 15.41
C MET A 474 1.43 -5.80 16.27
N GLY A 475 1.76 -5.02 17.30
CA GLY A 475 2.94 -5.24 18.13
C GLY A 475 4.19 -4.56 17.56
N SER A 476 5.11 -4.19 18.45
CA SER A 476 6.37 -3.53 18.09
C SER A 476 7.53 -4.07 18.91
N GLY A 477 8.75 -3.79 18.45
CA GLY A 477 9.97 -4.20 19.13
C GLY A 477 10.11 -3.60 20.54
N PRO A 478 10.94 -4.18 21.42
CA PRO A 478 11.05 -3.77 22.82
C PRO A 478 11.56 -2.32 23.00
N GLY A 479 12.22 -1.75 22.00
CA GLY A 479 12.72 -0.37 22.01
C GLY A 479 11.69 0.72 21.71
N ALA A 480 10.48 0.36 21.24
CA ALA A 480 9.45 1.32 20.82
C ALA A 480 8.69 1.93 22.01
N LYS A 481 9.39 2.58 22.94
CA LYS A 481 8.84 3.10 24.21
C LYS A 481 7.69 4.08 23.99
N SER A 482 7.82 5.03 23.06
CA SER A 482 6.78 6.01 22.72
C SER A 482 5.52 5.35 22.18
N THR A 483 5.66 4.32 21.36
CA THR A 483 4.52 3.54 20.83
C THR A 483 3.81 2.76 21.92
N HIS A 484 4.56 2.08 22.81
CA HIS A 484 3.95 1.34 23.93
C HIS A 484 3.16 2.27 24.87
N LYS A 485 3.71 3.47 25.16
CA LYS A 485 3.04 4.47 25.97
C LYS A 485 1.77 4.96 25.28
N TYR A 486 1.86 5.37 24.02
CA TYR A 486 0.73 5.84 23.23
C TYR A 486 -0.42 4.80 23.17
N ILE A 487 -0.10 3.54 22.88
CA ILE A 487 -1.12 2.47 22.82
C ILE A 487 -1.76 2.24 24.21
N SER A 488 -0.97 2.29 25.29
CA SER A 488 -1.50 2.18 26.65
C SER A 488 -2.44 3.33 27.03
N GLU A 489 -2.12 4.55 26.61
CA GLU A 489 -2.95 5.74 26.79
C GLU A 489 -4.24 5.64 25.96
N LEU A 490 -4.14 5.17 24.71
CA LEU A 490 -5.29 4.97 23.82
C LEU A 490 -6.26 3.89 24.33
N LEU A 491 -5.76 2.88 25.04
CA LEU A 491 -6.57 1.86 25.70
C LEU A 491 -7.37 2.38 26.88
N GLY A 492 -6.96 3.51 27.47
CA GLY A 492 -7.62 4.13 28.60
C GLY A 492 -7.51 3.35 29.92
N GLU A 493 -8.30 3.75 30.90
CA GLU A 493 -8.27 3.21 32.26
C GLU A 493 -9.57 2.54 32.63
N MET A 494 -9.45 1.47 33.41
CA MET A 494 -10.55 0.75 34.05
C MET A 494 -10.46 0.88 35.56
N THR A 495 -11.59 0.82 36.24
CA THR A 495 -11.66 0.75 37.70
C THR A 495 -11.44 -0.68 38.17
N ILE A 496 -10.48 -0.90 39.06
CA ILE A 496 -10.25 -2.18 39.71
C ILE A 496 -10.47 -2.10 41.22
N ASP A 497 -10.95 -3.17 41.81
CA ASP A 497 -11.03 -3.32 43.27
C ASP A 497 -9.70 -3.87 43.79
N VAL A 498 -9.05 -3.11 44.67
CA VAL A 498 -7.81 -3.51 45.32
C VAL A 498 -8.10 -3.76 46.79
N ARG A 499 -7.76 -4.94 47.26
CA ARG A 499 -7.84 -5.33 48.66
C ARG A 499 -6.47 -5.28 49.31
N ASN A 500 -6.30 -4.43 50.30
CA ASN A 500 -5.10 -4.37 51.12
C ASN A 500 -5.37 -5.08 52.45
N ASP A 501 -4.71 -6.21 52.66
CA ASP A 501 -4.74 -6.99 53.89
C ASP A 501 -3.53 -6.62 54.77
N GLY A 502 -3.75 -5.81 55.79
CA GLY A 502 -2.75 -5.50 56.81
C GLY A 502 -2.88 -6.45 57.99
N ARG A 503 -1.85 -7.23 58.29
CA ARG A 503 -1.76 -8.08 59.48
C ARG A 503 -0.62 -7.63 60.36
N THR A 504 -0.94 -7.25 61.62
CA THR A 504 0.08 -6.95 62.60
C THR A 504 0.21 -8.18 63.53
N PHE A 505 1.43 -8.70 63.60
CA PHE A 505 1.74 -9.87 64.46
C PHE A 505 2.27 -9.39 65.80
N GLY A 506 1.61 -9.79 66.90
CA GLY A 506 1.98 -9.49 68.27
C GLY A 506 0.87 -9.87 69.27
N ALA A 507 1.08 -9.70 70.60
CA ALA A 507 0.11 -10.05 71.63
C ALA A 507 -1.26 -9.32 71.48
N HIS A 508 -1.36 -8.29 70.66
CA HIS A 508 -2.56 -7.57 70.26
C HIS A 508 -2.68 -7.48 68.75
N GLY A 509 -2.45 -8.58 68.03
CA GLY A 509 -2.48 -8.63 66.57
C GLY A 509 -3.86 -8.17 66.04
N ASN A 510 -3.86 -7.19 65.14
CA ASN A 510 -5.05 -6.68 64.46
C ASN A 510 -5.00 -7.04 62.98
N SER A 511 -6.12 -7.44 62.41
CA SER A 511 -6.27 -7.68 60.98
C SER A 511 -7.15 -6.55 60.41
N ASN A 512 -6.59 -5.73 59.57
CA ASN A 512 -7.32 -4.68 58.87
C ASN A 512 -7.45 -5.01 57.39
N ILE A 513 -8.70 -5.06 56.92
CA ILE A 513 -9.01 -5.28 55.49
C ILE A 513 -9.54 -3.94 54.97
N GLN A 514 -8.77 -3.36 54.02
CA GLN A 514 -9.19 -2.14 53.36
C GLN A 514 -9.42 -2.41 51.86
N ASN A 515 -10.68 -2.26 51.46
CA ASN A 515 -11.05 -2.30 50.04
C ASN A 515 -10.94 -0.89 49.45
N GLN A 516 -10.12 -0.73 48.44
CA GLN A 516 -9.95 0.52 47.72
C GLN A 516 -10.22 0.28 46.22
N LYS A 517 -10.77 1.32 45.56
CA LYS A 517 -10.87 1.35 44.11
C LYS A 517 -9.72 2.14 43.55
N LEU A 518 -9.13 1.64 42.47
CA LEU A 518 -7.98 2.25 41.81
C LEU A 518 -8.18 2.27 40.31
N GLY A 519 -7.78 3.35 39.66
CA GLY A 519 -7.64 3.41 38.21
C GLY A 519 -6.44 2.60 37.77
N ARG A 520 -6.64 1.74 36.78
CA ARG A 520 -5.56 0.99 36.15
C ARG A 520 -5.74 0.99 34.64
N SER A 521 -4.67 1.29 33.89
CA SER A 521 -4.69 1.17 32.45
C SER A 521 -5.11 -0.24 32.03
N LEU A 522 -5.99 -0.35 31.04
CA LEU A 522 -6.47 -1.64 30.51
C LEU A 522 -5.31 -2.57 30.13
N MET A 523 -4.25 -2.01 29.51
CA MET A 523 -2.92 -2.62 29.41
C MET A 523 -1.86 -1.57 29.73
N THR A 524 -0.97 -1.87 30.67
CA THR A 524 0.19 -1.00 30.94
C THR A 524 1.17 -1.02 29.77
N PRO A 525 2.05 -0.01 29.59
CA PRO A 525 3.09 -0.01 28.55
C PRO A 525 3.96 -1.26 28.57
N ALA A 526 4.22 -1.80 29.77
CA ALA A 526 4.95 -3.04 29.94
C ALA A 526 4.18 -4.28 29.45
N ALA A 527 2.86 -4.28 29.58
CA ALA A 527 2.00 -5.34 29.05
C ALA A 527 1.89 -5.23 27.52
N VAL A 528 1.73 -4.04 26.97
CA VAL A 528 1.76 -3.78 25.51
C VAL A 528 3.08 -4.25 24.89
N LYS A 529 4.22 -3.95 25.53
CA LYS A 529 5.56 -4.44 25.10
C LYS A 529 5.65 -5.95 25.03
N ARG A 530 4.99 -6.68 25.95
CA ARG A 530 5.02 -8.14 26.05
C ARG A 530 3.88 -8.83 25.30
N MET A 531 3.05 -8.09 24.57
CA MET A 531 1.96 -8.66 23.79
C MET A 531 2.49 -9.73 22.83
N SER A 532 1.84 -10.89 22.81
CA SER A 532 2.21 -11.99 21.91
C SER A 532 2.10 -11.56 20.45
N ARG A 533 3.05 -12.02 19.62
CA ARG A 533 3.03 -11.80 18.17
C ARG A 533 1.77 -12.32 17.45
N LYS A 534 1.00 -13.20 18.10
CA LYS A 534 -0.24 -13.74 17.56
C LYS A 534 -1.42 -12.78 17.69
N HIS A 535 -1.34 -11.81 18.61
CA HIS A 535 -2.44 -10.90 18.93
C HIS A 535 -2.24 -9.52 18.30
N CYS A 536 -3.35 -8.80 18.18
CA CYS A 536 -3.42 -7.40 17.79
C CYS A 536 -4.41 -6.65 18.66
N LEU A 537 -4.29 -5.33 18.68
CA LEU A 537 -5.23 -4.40 19.29
C LEU A 537 -5.88 -3.60 18.18
N ILE A 538 -7.20 -3.43 18.25
CA ILE A 538 -7.93 -2.68 17.24
C ILE A 538 -8.77 -1.63 17.97
N PHE A 539 -8.70 -0.41 17.48
CA PHE A 539 -9.47 0.74 17.92
C PHE A 539 -10.36 1.19 16.77
N ILE A 540 -11.66 1.24 17.00
CA ILE A 540 -12.66 1.68 16.02
C ILE A 540 -13.44 2.82 16.65
N GLU A 541 -13.66 3.89 15.91
CA GLU A 541 -14.43 5.05 16.36
C GLU A 541 -15.76 4.63 16.98
N GLY A 542 -16.04 5.11 18.21
CA GLY A 542 -17.28 4.80 18.95
C GLY A 542 -17.39 3.39 19.50
N GLN A 543 -16.33 2.58 19.50
CA GLN A 543 -16.28 1.24 20.07
C GLN A 543 -15.26 1.14 21.19
N TYR A 544 -15.46 0.19 22.11
CA TYR A 544 -14.44 -0.21 23.08
C TYR A 544 -13.23 -0.84 22.38
N PRO A 545 -12.03 -0.74 22.99
CA PRO A 545 -10.83 -1.39 22.48
C PRO A 545 -11.01 -2.90 22.29
N ILE A 546 -10.51 -3.42 21.19
CA ILE A 546 -10.62 -4.82 20.83
C ILE A 546 -9.26 -5.50 20.98
N PHE A 547 -9.21 -6.63 21.67
CA PHE A 547 -8.07 -7.53 21.74
C PHE A 547 -8.42 -8.83 21.02
N ASP A 548 -7.72 -9.16 19.94
CA ASP A 548 -8.01 -10.33 19.12
C ASP A 548 -6.75 -10.98 18.54
N GLU A 549 -6.91 -12.17 17.98
CA GLU A 549 -5.86 -12.85 17.23
C GLU A 549 -5.74 -12.26 15.82
N LYS A 550 -4.51 -12.18 15.30
CA LYS A 550 -4.26 -11.80 13.92
C LYS A 550 -4.86 -12.81 12.95
N ALA A 551 -5.40 -12.32 11.84
CA ALA A 551 -5.85 -13.18 10.74
C ALA A 551 -4.63 -13.73 9.97
N ILE A 552 -4.06 -14.84 10.44
CA ILE A 552 -2.97 -15.51 9.74
C ILE A 552 -3.56 -16.47 8.71
N PRO A 553 -3.44 -16.18 7.40
CA PRO A 553 -4.26 -16.83 6.37
C PRO A 553 -3.70 -18.12 5.81
N PHE A 554 -2.54 -18.62 6.24
CA PHE A 554 -1.80 -19.74 5.61
C PHE A 554 -2.62 -21.02 5.40
N GLN A 555 -3.68 -21.23 6.17
CA GLN A 555 -4.52 -22.42 6.06
C GLN A 555 -5.86 -22.16 5.38
N THR A 556 -6.17 -20.91 5.03
CA THR A 556 -7.44 -20.58 4.35
C THR A 556 -7.44 -21.13 2.92
N PRO A 557 -8.62 -21.47 2.38
CA PRO A 557 -8.74 -21.92 1.00
C PRO A 557 -8.21 -20.91 -0.02
N GLU A 558 -8.49 -19.62 0.22
CA GLU A 558 -8.07 -18.51 -0.65
C GLU A 558 -6.54 -18.39 -0.69
N TRP A 559 -5.87 -18.54 0.45
CA TRP A 559 -4.42 -18.52 0.50
C TRP A 559 -3.80 -19.69 -0.27
N LYS A 560 -4.32 -20.90 -0.06
CA LYS A 560 -3.82 -22.09 -0.78
C LYS A 560 -4.04 -21.98 -2.28
N GLN A 561 -5.21 -21.46 -2.72
CA GLN A 561 -5.48 -21.19 -4.11
C GLN A 561 -4.52 -20.14 -4.68
N MET A 562 -4.27 -19.06 -3.93
CA MET A 562 -3.30 -18.02 -4.30
C MET A 562 -1.89 -18.61 -4.48
N GLU A 563 -1.40 -19.41 -3.53
CA GLU A 563 -0.07 -20.06 -3.62
C GLU A 563 0.00 -21.03 -4.81
N GLN A 564 -1.05 -21.79 -5.04
CA GLN A 564 -1.13 -22.70 -6.19
C GLN A 564 -1.07 -21.96 -7.51
N LEU A 565 -1.82 -20.86 -7.65
CA LEU A 565 -1.85 -20.03 -8.87
C LEU A 565 -0.54 -19.23 -9.06
N ALA A 566 0.09 -18.80 -7.98
CA ALA A 566 1.39 -18.13 -8.05
C ALA A 566 2.50 -19.08 -8.52
N GLY A 567 2.44 -20.36 -8.13
CA GLY A 567 3.45 -21.35 -8.48
C GLY A 567 4.86 -20.94 -8.05
N LYS A 568 5.87 -21.32 -8.80
CA LYS A 568 7.28 -20.98 -8.49
C LYS A 568 7.70 -19.59 -8.97
N THR A 569 7.04 -19.06 -9.99
CA THR A 569 7.45 -17.82 -10.68
C THR A 569 6.67 -16.59 -10.24
N GLY A 570 5.45 -16.80 -9.75
CA GLY A 570 4.53 -15.73 -9.42
C GLY A 570 3.82 -15.13 -10.64
N TYR A 571 3.16 -14.01 -10.41
CA TYR A 571 2.51 -13.25 -11.48
C TYR A 571 3.53 -12.38 -12.23
N HIS A 572 3.43 -12.41 -13.54
CA HIS A 572 4.11 -11.51 -14.45
C HIS A 572 3.09 -10.69 -15.23
N HIS A 573 3.25 -9.38 -15.19
CA HIS A 573 2.35 -8.50 -15.94
C HIS A 573 2.68 -8.61 -17.44
N PRO A 574 1.67 -8.63 -18.33
CA PRO A 574 1.90 -8.69 -19.76
C PRO A 574 2.81 -7.58 -20.25
N VAL A 575 3.87 -7.92 -20.94
CA VAL A 575 4.78 -6.94 -21.51
C VAL A 575 4.17 -6.36 -22.77
N LYS A 576 3.95 -5.04 -22.78
CA LYS A 576 3.58 -4.31 -24.00
C LYS A 576 4.85 -3.74 -24.62
N VAL A 577 5.40 -4.43 -25.58
CA VAL A 577 6.59 -3.96 -26.33
C VAL A 577 6.11 -3.43 -27.65
N ILE A 578 6.35 -2.15 -27.88
CA ILE A 578 5.94 -1.47 -29.11
C ILE A 578 7.18 -1.12 -29.92
N PHE A 579 7.12 -1.26 -31.25
CA PHE A 579 8.13 -0.72 -32.16
C PHE A 579 7.64 0.58 -32.77
N ASP A 580 8.41 1.61 -32.75
CA ASP A 580 8.18 2.79 -33.55
C ASP A 580 8.89 2.68 -34.91
N GLU A 581 8.62 3.64 -35.82
CA GLU A 581 9.12 3.66 -37.19
C GLU A 581 10.66 3.64 -37.32
N GLU A 582 11.39 3.95 -36.26
CA GLU A 582 12.86 3.99 -36.19
C GLU A 582 13.49 2.75 -35.57
N GLN A 583 12.85 1.60 -35.50
CA GLN A 583 13.39 0.31 -35.01
C GLN A 583 12.99 -0.13 -33.60
N ARG A 584 11.91 0.34 -33.03
CA ARG A 584 11.45 -0.11 -31.70
C ARG A 584 10.21 -0.96 -31.79
N LEU A 585 10.33 -2.17 -31.41
CA LEU A 585 9.29 -3.19 -31.45
C LEU A 585 8.42 -3.14 -30.23
N TYR A 586 7.13 -3.23 -30.42
CA TYR A 586 6.16 -3.32 -29.34
C TYR A 586 5.48 -4.68 -29.38
N PHE A 587 5.68 -5.52 -28.40
CA PHE A 587 4.96 -6.76 -28.25
C PHE A 587 3.91 -6.60 -27.15
N THR A 588 2.75 -7.11 -27.34
CA THR A 588 1.87 -7.41 -26.23
C THR A 588 1.99 -8.90 -25.97
N LEU A 589 2.74 -9.29 -24.96
CA LEU A 589 2.80 -10.67 -24.53
C LEU A 589 1.61 -10.97 -23.63
N GLU A 590 0.44 -11.17 -24.23
CA GLU A 590 -0.76 -11.53 -23.46
C GLU A 590 -0.81 -13.01 -23.11
N SER A 591 -0.07 -13.85 -23.82
CA SER A 591 0.05 -15.27 -23.51
C SER A 591 1.38 -15.86 -23.96
N LYS A 592 1.85 -16.88 -23.24
CA LYS A 592 3.06 -17.66 -23.53
C LYS A 592 3.10 -18.30 -24.92
N LYS A 593 1.97 -18.35 -25.61
CA LYS A 593 1.82 -18.96 -26.95
C LYS A 593 2.13 -18.01 -28.12
N GLN A 594 2.40 -16.74 -27.87
CA GLN A 594 2.55 -15.74 -28.94
C GLN A 594 3.99 -15.54 -29.43
N ILE A 595 4.98 -16.14 -28.79
CA ILE A 595 6.34 -16.15 -29.33
C ILE A 595 6.44 -17.38 -30.26
N GLN A 596 5.99 -17.23 -31.48
CA GLN A 596 6.13 -18.28 -32.50
C GLN A 596 7.34 -17.98 -33.39
N PHE A 597 8.16 -19.01 -33.62
CA PHE A 597 9.12 -18.99 -34.72
C PHE A 597 8.36 -19.29 -35.99
N LEU A 598 8.12 -18.24 -36.75
CA LEU A 598 7.40 -18.35 -38.01
C LEU A 598 8.29 -19.00 -39.08
N ASN A 599 7.72 -19.95 -39.81
CA ASN A 599 8.32 -20.43 -41.04
C ASN A 599 8.19 -19.35 -42.14
N ARG A 600 8.73 -19.59 -43.33
CA ARG A 600 8.78 -18.58 -44.41
C ARG A 600 7.36 -18.18 -44.89
N GLU A 601 6.43 -19.12 -44.96
CA GLU A 601 5.06 -18.89 -45.40
C GLU A 601 4.23 -18.14 -44.34
N GLU A 602 4.44 -18.48 -43.07
CA GLU A 602 3.85 -17.78 -41.95
C GLU A 602 4.31 -16.33 -41.84
N ARG A 603 5.60 -16.07 -42.13
CA ARG A 603 6.16 -14.70 -42.17
C ARG A 603 5.48 -13.85 -43.23
N ASP A 604 5.31 -14.40 -44.43
CA ASP A 604 4.68 -13.68 -45.54
C ASP A 604 3.18 -13.39 -45.21
N ALA A 605 2.49 -14.33 -44.56
CA ALA A 605 1.11 -14.14 -44.11
C ALA A 605 1.01 -13.07 -43.03
N TYR A 606 1.92 -13.04 -42.04
CA TYR A 606 1.95 -12.00 -41.00
C TYR A 606 2.33 -10.63 -41.53
N GLN A 607 3.25 -10.58 -42.51
CA GLN A 607 3.57 -9.31 -43.20
C GLN A 607 2.37 -8.75 -43.96
N GLU A 608 1.58 -9.61 -44.59
CA GLU A 608 0.36 -9.21 -45.26
C GLU A 608 -0.74 -8.77 -44.31
N MET A 609 -0.90 -9.44 -43.15
CA MET A 609 -1.82 -9.04 -42.11
C MET A 609 -1.42 -7.68 -41.49
N ALA A 610 -0.15 -7.47 -41.22
CA ALA A 610 0.35 -6.19 -40.70
C ALA A 610 0.14 -5.00 -41.65
N LYS A 611 0.03 -5.26 -42.96
CA LYS A 611 -0.33 -4.24 -43.95
C LYS A 611 -1.83 -3.92 -44.01
N LYS A 612 -2.70 -4.85 -43.55
CA LYS A 612 -4.16 -4.76 -43.68
C LYS A 612 -4.86 -4.38 -42.38
N GLU A 613 -4.25 -4.63 -41.24
CA GLU A 613 -4.86 -4.39 -39.92
C GLU A 613 -4.02 -3.38 -39.12
N GLU A 614 -4.61 -2.22 -38.80
CA GLU A 614 -4.03 -1.27 -37.85
C GLU A 614 -3.81 -1.93 -36.48
N GLY A 615 -2.58 -1.91 -35.98
CA GLY A 615 -2.21 -2.46 -34.69
C GLY A 615 -1.49 -3.80 -34.71
N ILE A 616 -1.33 -4.45 -35.88
CA ILE A 616 -0.46 -5.61 -36.02
C ILE A 616 0.85 -5.16 -36.65
N TYR A 617 1.90 -5.18 -35.83
CA TYR A 617 3.25 -4.81 -36.28
C TYR A 617 4.11 -6.05 -36.38
N TYR A 618 4.60 -6.34 -37.59
CA TYR A 618 5.54 -7.41 -37.86
C TYR A 618 6.88 -6.84 -38.27
N ARG A 619 7.95 -7.31 -37.66
CA ARG A 619 9.31 -7.10 -38.11
C ARG A 619 10.12 -8.37 -37.99
N GLU A 620 10.88 -8.66 -39.00
CA GLU A 620 11.87 -9.74 -38.97
C GLU A 620 13.00 -9.32 -38.03
N ILE A 621 13.11 -10.03 -36.90
CA ILE A 621 14.24 -9.92 -35.98
C ILE A 621 15.12 -11.12 -36.26
N ASP A 622 16.42 -10.89 -36.45
CA ASP A 622 17.33 -12.00 -36.52
C ASP A 622 17.34 -12.77 -35.17
N ARG A 623 17.77 -14.03 -35.26
CA ARG A 623 17.77 -14.93 -34.10
C ARG A 623 18.61 -14.39 -32.96
N GLU A 624 19.70 -13.69 -33.23
CA GLU A 624 20.59 -13.14 -32.21
C GLU A 624 20.00 -11.93 -31.53
N ALA A 625 19.36 -11.04 -32.28
CA ALA A 625 18.62 -9.89 -31.72
C ALA A 625 17.45 -10.33 -30.87
N PHE A 626 16.69 -11.35 -31.29
CA PHE A 626 15.61 -11.93 -30.52
C PHE A 626 16.09 -12.54 -29.19
N LEU A 627 17.16 -13.34 -29.22
CA LEU A 627 17.77 -13.92 -28.04
C LEU A 627 18.34 -12.85 -27.11
N TYR A 628 19.00 -11.83 -27.66
CA TYR A 628 19.52 -10.71 -26.89
C TYR A 628 18.42 -9.90 -26.20
N LEU A 629 17.37 -9.53 -26.93
CA LEU A 629 16.27 -8.76 -26.41
C LEU A 629 15.50 -9.52 -25.30
N ASN A 630 15.27 -10.82 -25.50
CA ASN A 630 14.49 -11.63 -24.58
C ASN A 630 15.30 -12.11 -23.37
N PHE A 631 16.56 -12.54 -23.56
CA PHE A 631 17.37 -13.12 -22.47
C PHE A 631 18.02 -12.11 -21.54
N ARG A 632 18.21 -10.87 -21.96
CA ARG A 632 18.75 -9.82 -21.08
C ARG A 632 17.69 -9.01 -20.33
N LYS A 633 16.46 -9.01 -20.81
CA LYS A 633 15.40 -8.12 -20.33
C LYS A 633 14.25 -8.82 -19.60
N TYR A 634 14.12 -10.13 -19.72
CA TYR A 634 13.02 -10.88 -19.12
C TYR A 634 13.43 -11.70 -17.90
N PRO A 635 12.51 -11.99 -16.97
CA PRO A 635 12.77 -12.84 -15.82
C PRO A 635 13.23 -14.24 -16.21
N LYS A 636 14.13 -14.82 -15.44
CA LYS A 636 14.68 -16.19 -15.67
C LYS A 636 13.65 -17.29 -16.00
N PRO A 637 12.42 -17.30 -15.46
CA PRO A 637 11.40 -18.28 -15.81
C PRO A 637 10.93 -18.20 -17.26
N MET A 638 10.88 -16.98 -17.81
CA MET A 638 10.51 -16.76 -19.20
C MET A 638 11.65 -17.19 -20.15
N GLU A 639 12.90 -16.98 -19.71
CA GLU A 639 14.08 -17.54 -20.42
C GLU A 639 13.98 -19.05 -20.53
N GLN A 640 13.65 -19.77 -19.45
CA GLN A 640 13.52 -21.23 -19.43
C GLN A 640 12.37 -21.74 -20.31
N GLU A 641 11.25 -21.02 -20.40
CA GLU A 641 10.14 -21.38 -21.29
C GLU A 641 10.47 -21.17 -22.76
N ILE A 642 11.14 -20.07 -23.08
CA ILE A 642 11.64 -19.80 -24.43
C ILE A 642 12.67 -20.86 -24.81
N GLU A 643 13.56 -21.25 -23.89
CA GLU A 643 14.49 -22.38 -24.08
C GLU A 643 13.76 -23.70 -24.37
N ALA A 644 12.72 -24.00 -23.59
CA ALA A 644 11.94 -25.22 -23.76
C ALA A 644 11.21 -25.24 -25.12
N GLN A 645 10.63 -24.11 -25.55
CA GLN A 645 9.99 -23.98 -26.87
C GLN A 645 11.00 -24.11 -28.02
N PHE A 646 12.19 -23.54 -27.87
CA PHE A 646 13.30 -23.71 -28.83
C PHE A 646 13.73 -25.16 -28.94
N MET A 647 13.88 -25.84 -27.83
CA MET A 647 14.27 -27.25 -27.83
C MET A 647 13.17 -28.16 -28.43
N GLN A 648 11.90 -27.82 -28.22
CA GLN A 648 10.77 -28.55 -28.80
C GLN A 648 10.69 -28.33 -30.33
N ALA A 649 10.77 -27.08 -30.80
CA ALA A 649 10.80 -26.75 -32.24
C ALA A 649 12.00 -27.37 -32.96
N ARG A 650 13.14 -27.49 -32.28
CA ARG A 650 14.32 -28.20 -32.81
C ARG A 650 14.12 -29.72 -32.92
N LYS A 651 13.46 -30.32 -31.92
CA LYS A 651 13.08 -31.74 -31.96
C LYS A 651 12.13 -32.03 -33.11
N GLU A 652 11.09 -31.24 -33.25
CA GLU A 652 10.13 -31.37 -34.35
C GLU A 652 10.77 -31.21 -35.72
N ARG A 653 11.72 -30.26 -35.85
CA ARG A 653 12.51 -30.06 -37.08
C ARG A 653 13.47 -31.22 -37.37
N ALA A 654 14.11 -31.77 -36.33
CA ALA A 654 14.97 -32.93 -36.46
C ALA A 654 14.16 -34.19 -36.83
N GLU A 655 12.96 -34.34 -36.34
CA GLU A 655 12.04 -35.41 -36.69
C GLU A 655 11.49 -35.26 -38.11
N SER A 656 11.16 -34.05 -38.56
CA SER A 656 10.72 -33.79 -39.94
C SER A 656 11.85 -34.03 -40.95
N VAL A 657 13.08 -33.66 -40.61
CA VAL A 657 14.27 -33.97 -41.45
C VAL A 657 14.59 -35.46 -41.46
N ARG A 658 14.37 -36.21 -40.38
CA ARG A 658 14.47 -37.67 -40.34
C ARG A 658 13.40 -38.40 -41.15
N GLN A 659 12.20 -37.82 -41.27
CA GLN A 659 11.14 -38.34 -42.10
C GLN A 659 11.35 -38.08 -43.61
N THR A 660 12.12 -37.00 -43.95
CA THR A 660 12.42 -36.64 -45.35
C THR A 660 13.70 -37.30 -45.89
N VAL A 661 14.58 -37.76 -45.04
CA VAL A 661 15.82 -38.46 -45.43
C VAL A 661 15.73 -39.91 -44.91
N GLY A 662 15.29 -40.80 -45.80
CA GLY A 662 15.18 -42.24 -45.48
C GLY A 662 16.50 -42.84 -45.04
N ALA A 663 16.45 -43.60 -43.99
CA ALA A 663 17.33 -44.64 -43.49
C ALA A 663 18.80 -44.61 -43.95
N GLY A 664 19.61 -43.87 -43.28
CA GLY A 664 21.05 -43.99 -43.29
C GLY A 664 21.61 -43.68 -41.91
N GLN A 665 22.21 -44.69 -41.30
CA GLN A 665 22.80 -44.63 -39.97
C GLN A 665 23.79 -43.45 -39.85
N SER A 666 23.53 -42.54 -38.90
CA SER A 666 24.59 -41.78 -38.24
C SER A 666 24.17 -41.38 -36.83
N GLN A 667 25.09 -41.68 -35.93
CA GLN A 667 25.03 -41.42 -34.50
C GLN A 667 24.59 -39.99 -34.20
N VAL A 668 23.61 -39.87 -33.33
CA VAL A 668 23.14 -38.59 -32.76
C VAL A 668 24.16 -38.20 -31.69
N PRO A 669 24.78 -37.02 -31.76
CA PRO A 669 25.49 -36.48 -30.61
C PRO A 669 24.46 -36.12 -29.53
N GLU A 670 24.70 -36.59 -28.32
CA GLU A 670 24.01 -36.12 -27.12
C GLU A 670 24.44 -34.68 -26.84
N ASP A 671 23.70 -33.71 -27.37
CA ASP A 671 24.00 -32.31 -27.14
C ASP A 671 23.02 -31.66 -26.16
N VAL A 672 23.32 -31.83 -24.89
CA VAL A 672 22.85 -30.99 -23.77
C VAL A 672 23.52 -29.59 -23.79
N THR A 673 24.41 -29.32 -24.75
CA THR A 673 25.37 -28.19 -24.74
C THR A 673 25.02 -27.02 -25.63
N PHE A 674 23.93 -27.04 -26.39
CA PHE A 674 23.71 -26.02 -27.44
C PHE A 674 23.51 -24.59 -26.90
N PHE A 675 22.87 -24.44 -25.79
CA PHE A 675 22.74 -23.11 -25.16
C PHE A 675 23.98 -22.70 -24.38
N GLN A 676 24.68 -23.65 -23.82
CA GLN A 676 26.02 -23.42 -23.29
C GLN A 676 26.97 -23.08 -24.45
N ASP A 677 26.88 -23.75 -25.58
CA ASP A 677 27.66 -23.50 -26.80
C ASP A 677 27.31 -22.17 -27.50
N LEU A 678 26.06 -21.69 -27.47
CA LEU A 678 25.71 -20.37 -28.00
C LEU A 678 26.16 -19.24 -27.06
N LYS A 679 25.98 -19.42 -25.76
CA LYS A 679 26.62 -18.55 -24.76
C LYS A 679 28.14 -18.61 -24.84
N GLU A 680 28.73 -19.75 -25.16
CA GLU A 680 30.15 -19.92 -25.35
C GLU A 680 30.62 -19.44 -26.73
N LYS A 681 29.87 -19.64 -27.83
CA LYS A 681 30.29 -19.17 -29.19
C LYS A 681 30.20 -17.64 -29.32
N GLN A 682 29.22 -16.96 -28.76
CA GLN A 682 29.26 -15.49 -28.66
C GLN A 682 30.41 -14.99 -27.77
N ARG A 683 30.81 -15.80 -26.78
CA ARG A 683 31.96 -15.53 -25.93
C ARG A 683 33.28 -15.86 -26.64
N PHE A 684 33.29 -16.81 -27.56
CA PHE A 684 34.50 -17.25 -28.31
C PHE A 684 34.82 -16.37 -29.53
N SER A 685 33.89 -15.65 -30.15
CA SER A 685 34.22 -14.73 -31.24
C SER A 685 35.10 -13.56 -30.78
N ASP A 686 34.94 -13.12 -29.53
CA ASP A 686 35.78 -12.07 -28.94
C ASP A 686 37.12 -12.61 -28.41
N VAL A 687 37.22 -13.91 -28.15
CA VAL A 687 38.42 -14.57 -27.60
C VAL A 687 39.39 -15.06 -28.71
N GLN A 688 38.93 -15.21 -29.92
CA GLN A 688 39.82 -15.59 -31.06
C GLN A 688 40.88 -14.55 -31.46
N GLN A 689 40.81 -13.35 -30.88
CA GLN A 689 41.79 -12.28 -31.09
C GLN A 689 43.00 -12.33 -30.14
N TYR A 690 42.96 -13.13 -29.07
CA TYR A 690 44.01 -13.13 -28.06
C TYR A 690 44.72 -14.47 -27.97
N ASP A 691 46.06 -14.44 -28.03
CA ASP A 691 46.89 -15.62 -27.78
C ASP A 691 47.00 -15.88 -26.26
N LEU A 692 46.22 -16.79 -25.75
CA LEU A 692 46.16 -17.19 -24.33
C LEU A 692 47.04 -18.43 -24.04
N SER A 693 48.00 -18.74 -24.90
CA SER A 693 48.99 -19.81 -24.64
C SER A 693 49.95 -19.40 -23.52
N GLY A 694 50.43 -20.38 -22.73
CA GLY A 694 51.28 -20.14 -21.57
C GLY A 694 50.55 -20.03 -20.23
N SER A 695 51.26 -19.65 -19.17
CA SER A 695 50.70 -19.41 -17.86
C SER A 695 49.87 -18.13 -17.79
N ILE A 696 49.01 -17.99 -16.75
CA ILE A 696 48.24 -16.77 -16.55
C ILE A 696 49.13 -15.55 -16.36
N LEU A 697 50.26 -15.69 -15.69
CA LEU A 697 51.22 -14.61 -15.50
C LEU A 697 51.81 -14.16 -16.84
N GLU A 698 52.19 -15.07 -17.72
CA GLU A 698 52.67 -14.76 -19.06
C GLU A 698 51.58 -14.08 -19.91
N CYS A 699 50.32 -14.49 -19.76
CA CYS A 699 49.21 -13.83 -20.43
C CYS A 699 48.96 -12.40 -19.86
N MET A 700 49.07 -12.22 -18.55
CA MET A 700 48.94 -10.91 -17.93
C MET A 700 50.06 -9.96 -18.32
N GLU A 701 51.28 -10.45 -18.46
CA GLU A 701 52.44 -9.67 -18.99
C GLU A 701 52.25 -9.33 -20.46
N ARG A 702 51.86 -10.29 -21.29
CA ARG A 702 51.65 -10.10 -22.74
C ARG A 702 50.57 -9.05 -23.03
N TYR A 703 49.55 -8.97 -22.20
CA TYR A 703 48.41 -8.05 -22.38
C TYR A 703 48.35 -6.96 -21.28
N ALA A 704 49.48 -6.63 -20.67
CA ALA A 704 49.56 -5.69 -19.56
C ALA A 704 48.96 -4.32 -19.87
N ASP A 705 49.08 -3.85 -21.11
CA ASP A 705 48.57 -2.55 -21.56
C ASP A 705 47.07 -2.56 -21.89
N GLN A 706 46.49 -3.74 -22.10
CA GLN A 706 45.07 -3.90 -22.45
C GLN A 706 44.17 -4.24 -21.24
N LEU A 707 44.78 -4.67 -20.13
CA LEU A 707 44.07 -5.01 -18.93
C LEU A 707 44.07 -3.82 -17.97
N SER A 708 42.88 -3.42 -17.50
CA SER A 708 42.77 -2.40 -16.47
C SER A 708 43.37 -2.88 -15.13
N ILE A 709 43.76 -1.94 -14.29
CA ILE A 709 44.29 -2.24 -12.93
C ILE A 709 43.30 -3.10 -12.15
N GLU A 710 42.03 -2.79 -12.24
CA GLU A 710 40.97 -3.51 -11.56
C GLU A 710 40.77 -4.94 -12.09
N GLN A 711 40.96 -5.17 -13.40
CA GLN A 711 40.95 -6.50 -14.00
C GLN A 711 42.13 -7.33 -13.52
N LYS A 712 43.35 -6.75 -13.47
CA LYS A 712 44.56 -7.41 -12.95
C LYS A 712 44.37 -7.84 -11.49
N GLU A 713 43.85 -6.96 -10.64
CA GLU A 713 43.55 -7.30 -9.25
C GLU A 713 42.51 -8.41 -9.14
N MET A 714 41.50 -8.39 -10.00
CA MET A 714 40.44 -9.41 -9.97
C MET A 714 40.94 -10.77 -10.43
N ILE A 715 41.85 -10.82 -11.41
CA ILE A 715 42.56 -12.05 -11.84
C ILE A 715 43.32 -12.66 -10.67
N VAL A 716 44.08 -11.87 -9.92
CA VAL A 716 44.80 -12.32 -8.73
C VAL A 716 43.85 -12.86 -7.67
N LYS A 717 42.76 -12.14 -7.38
CA LYS A 717 41.71 -12.61 -6.47
C LYS A 717 41.02 -13.90 -6.90
N CYS A 718 40.91 -14.13 -8.20
CA CYS A 718 40.38 -15.40 -8.74
C CYS A 718 41.35 -16.56 -8.53
N LEU A 719 42.66 -16.33 -8.75
CA LEU A 719 43.73 -17.30 -8.45
C LEU A 719 43.74 -17.68 -6.96
N GLU A 720 43.76 -16.67 -6.06
CA GLU A 720 43.76 -16.89 -4.62
C GLU A 720 42.54 -17.72 -4.12
N LYS A 721 41.41 -17.60 -4.81
CA LYS A 721 40.18 -18.35 -4.49
C LYS A 721 40.09 -19.71 -5.18
N GLY A 722 41.10 -20.10 -5.92
CA GLY A 722 41.27 -21.45 -6.46
C GLY A 722 40.50 -21.73 -7.75
N LEU A 723 40.23 -20.71 -8.56
CA LEU A 723 39.79 -20.91 -9.93
C LEU A 723 40.94 -21.46 -10.76
N THR A 724 40.62 -22.35 -11.72
CA THR A 724 41.64 -22.91 -12.63
C THR A 724 42.15 -21.89 -13.62
N GLU A 725 43.39 -22.05 -14.09
CA GLU A 725 43.98 -21.15 -15.10
C GLU A 725 43.13 -20.99 -16.34
N GLU A 726 42.52 -22.05 -16.83
CA GLU A 726 41.61 -22.00 -17.98
C GLU A 726 40.36 -21.15 -17.72
N GLN A 727 39.79 -21.26 -16.51
CA GLN A 727 38.62 -20.45 -16.12
C GLN A 727 38.98 -18.96 -16.04
N ILE A 728 40.16 -18.66 -15.56
CA ILE A 728 40.63 -17.28 -15.42
C ILE A 728 41.00 -16.68 -16.80
N LYS A 729 41.65 -17.45 -17.67
CA LYS A 729 41.93 -17.05 -19.04
C LYS A 729 40.67 -16.66 -19.82
N ARG A 730 39.58 -17.41 -19.61
CA ARG A 730 38.25 -17.10 -20.19
C ARG A 730 37.62 -15.81 -19.65
N LEU A 731 38.03 -15.36 -18.46
CA LEU A 731 37.52 -14.17 -17.82
C LEU A 731 38.39 -12.93 -18.01
N MET A 732 39.62 -13.10 -18.45
CA MET A 732 40.69 -12.09 -18.42
C MET A 732 40.29 -10.76 -19.05
N PHE A 733 39.55 -10.77 -20.18
CA PHE A 733 39.12 -9.57 -20.89
C PHE A 733 37.65 -9.17 -20.62
N ARG A 734 37.03 -9.78 -19.61
CA ARG A 734 35.65 -9.46 -19.23
C ARG A 734 35.57 -8.25 -18.31
N PRO A 735 34.42 -7.53 -18.27
CA PRO A 735 34.19 -6.50 -17.27
C PRO A 735 34.37 -7.03 -15.85
N VAL A 736 34.91 -6.21 -14.97
CA VAL A 736 35.22 -6.61 -13.58
C VAL A 736 34.00 -7.15 -12.83
N ASP A 737 32.81 -6.62 -13.11
CA ASP A 737 31.58 -7.09 -12.49
C ASP A 737 31.18 -8.50 -12.96
N GLU A 738 31.41 -8.86 -14.20
CA GLU A 738 31.22 -10.22 -14.70
C GLU A 738 32.20 -11.19 -14.02
N MET A 739 33.45 -10.78 -13.86
CA MET A 739 34.50 -11.57 -13.18
C MET A 739 34.12 -11.82 -11.71
N LYS A 740 33.59 -10.81 -11.00
CA LYS A 740 33.10 -10.92 -9.62
C LYS A 740 31.92 -11.89 -9.52
N ASN A 741 30.98 -11.80 -10.45
CA ASN A 741 29.79 -12.67 -10.46
C ASN A 741 30.17 -14.13 -10.72
N TYR A 742 31.10 -14.38 -11.65
CA TYR A 742 31.58 -15.72 -11.92
C TYR A 742 32.33 -16.32 -10.71
N GLN A 743 33.18 -15.52 -10.06
CA GLN A 743 33.89 -15.92 -8.86
C GLN A 743 32.91 -16.29 -7.73
N ARG A 744 31.85 -15.49 -7.53
CA ARG A 744 30.80 -15.79 -6.53
C ARG A 744 30.07 -17.10 -6.86
N ALA A 745 29.70 -17.30 -8.11
CA ALA A 745 29.03 -18.51 -8.56
C ALA A 745 29.91 -19.76 -8.35
N TYR A 746 31.20 -19.68 -8.66
CA TYR A 746 32.17 -20.74 -8.44
C TYR A 746 32.30 -21.08 -6.93
N LEU A 747 32.40 -20.07 -6.07
CA LEU A 747 32.49 -20.28 -4.61
C LEU A 747 31.21 -20.86 -4.03
N LEU A 748 30.05 -20.54 -4.59
CA LEU A 748 28.77 -21.14 -4.18
C LEU A 748 28.66 -22.60 -4.61
N GLN A 749 29.16 -22.96 -5.78
CA GLN A 749 29.23 -24.35 -6.24
C GLN A 749 30.19 -25.20 -5.38
N LYS A 750 31.29 -24.62 -4.95
CA LYS A 750 32.31 -25.31 -4.11
C LYS A 750 31.85 -25.52 -2.65
N ARG A 751 30.80 -24.79 -2.21
CA ARG A 751 30.20 -24.95 -0.86
C ARG A 751 29.11 -26.02 -0.78
N LYS A 752 28.81 -26.74 -1.84
CA LYS A 752 27.97 -27.94 -1.84
C LYS A 752 28.80 -29.13 -2.33
N PRO A 753 29.39 -30.01 -1.52
CA PRO A 753 28.67 -31.03 -0.78
C PRO A 753 29.27 -31.27 0.59
N GLU A 754 28.47 -31.42 1.58
CA GLU A 754 28.59 -32.15 2.82
C GLU A 754 27.66 -31.53 3.85
N GLU A 755 26.41 -31.99 3.77
CA GLU A 755 25.51 -32.14 4.89
C GLU A 755 24.16 -32.63 4.34
N VAL A 756 24.08 -33.98 4.31
CA VAL A 756 22.81 -34.69 4.39
C VAL A 756 22.70 -35.23 5.79
#